data_c162e5770e3938a08301810bd5488f81
#
_entry.id   c162e5770e3938a08301810bd5488f81
#
_cell.length_a   1.000
_cell.length_b   1.000
_cell.length_c   1.000
_cell.angle_alpha   90.00
_cell.angle_beta   90.00
_cell.angle_gamma   90.00
#
_symmetry.space_group_name_H-M   'P 1'
#
loop_
_entity.id
_entity.type
_entity.pdbx_description
1 polymer ?
#
loop_
_entity_poly.entity_id
_entity_poly.type
_entity_poly.pdbx_seq_one_letter_code
_entity_poly.pdbx_strand_id
1 'polypeptide(L)'
;MKRFEVGLKYLPPPDFLEFSIPNTHVILLTNDGSDLTPQLISALRKKGNQVVTLNLPRVDHLISDNAITLPDSSDQSVGKAIQTIHETYGKIGSFIHLHPHFEFQAPQFTQHFEAEKDMVKALFFIAKHIQKDLNELGEKQRSCFLSCTRLDGQLGQGKRGNTSVVGGGITGLVKCLNLEWPPVFCRALDLQAELPSAQIVDQLIAEFHDADVSTVEVAYSEKGRKTTTAIPTEVQEDQLITTTITGDAVFLVSGGARGVTATCAIEMAQSFRCKFILLGRSAIDVDLPEFAKNEEEEASLKRLIMNDLKARGEQPSLSKVKSIFKKIVAKKEIDQTIRAIQHHGSEVIYVQGDVTDSSSFTTALRQATAQLGKITGIIHGAGRLADKYIQDKTETDFENVLSVKLDGLLSLLSVVDIHHLDHLLLFSSVAGFYGNVGQTDYAIANEILSKSAHLFKTNHPNTKVSAINWGAWDSGMVSGELKAQFEAADIHLVNSEGGAAMFVNELRKEYADQAQVIIGGTLPTAVSHLGALRTHRIHRHLTLANNPFLHHHKIQNNPVLPIVNAMGWMAQSCEKLYPDYSVFELENATLFKGIVFDGQQQEKYTLELKELEKDQDRILFEACIFSAGEKLPTNHAKAKITLRHKKALPNPPQFSHQLSTTYTPTDGQRLYQDGALFHGPYFQGIATLLDCTQDQIVLVGSAPAVPLPEQGQFPVHSINTFFVDLQYQAMLVWVQQYGEGAKSLPLQTDHIRFYQTIPTDTPLFITAKIQEFSSTKMVAACTIYDEQGTVYAQTTGAAVTIAKQLSW
;
A
#
# COMPACT_ATOMS: atom_id res chain seq x y z
N MET A 1 9.95 -19.03 -2.59
CA MET A 1 8.72 -18.23 -2.36
C MET A 1 9.13 -16.88 -1.76
N LYS A 2 8.37 -15.79 -1.98
CA LYS A 2 8.72 -14.47 -1.43
C LYS A 2 8.08 -14.26 -0.05
N ARG A 3 8.84 -13.67 0.85
CA ARG A 3 8.43 -13.25 2.19
C ARG A 3 8.68 -11.75 2.34
N PHE A 4 7.73 -11.05 2.97
CA PHE A 4 7.89 -9.63 3.26
C PHE A 4 7.49 -9.35 4.70
N GLU A 5 8.29 -8.54 5.38
CA GLU A 5 7.89 -7.94 6.64
C GLU A 5 7.03 -6.70 6.40
N VAL A 6 6.04 -6.49 7.26
CA VAL A 6 5.21 -5.29 7.21
C VAL A 6 5.81 -4.24 8.13
N GLY A 7 6.10 -3.08 7.58
CA GLY A 7 6.66 -1.95 8.31
C GLY A 7 6.03 -0.63 7.91
N LEU A 8 6.53 0.45 8.51
CA LEU A 8 6.11 1.82 8.20
C LEU A 8 7.25 2.57 7.51
N LYS A 9 6.93 3.28 6.43
CA LYS A 9 7.85 4.22 5.77
C LYS A 9 7.36 5.66 5.90
N TYR A 10 8.29 6.60 5.99
CA TYR A 10 7.97 8.03 5.98
C TYR A 10 7.47 8.48 4.60
N LEU A 11 6.57 9.44 4.62
CA LEU A 11 6.06 10.12 3.44
C LEU A 11 6.36 11.62 3.55
N PRO A 12 6.63 12.31 2.42
CA PRO A 12 6.72 13.76 2.40
C PRO A 12 5.35 14.38 2.71
N PRO A 13 5.29 15.70 3.03
CA PRO A 13 4.03 16.42 3.08
C PRO A 13 3.21 16.23 1.79
N PRO A 14 1.88 16.27 1.85
CA PRO A 14 1.03 16.19 0.67
C PRO A 14 1.30 17.33 -0.32
N ASP A 15 1.24 17.02 -1.61
CA ASP A 15 1.27 18.01 -2.67
C ASP A 15 -0.15 18.53 -2.93
N PHE A 16 -0.39 19.82 -2.72
CA PHE A 16 -1.72 20.39 -2.81
C PHE A 16 -2.22 20.52 -4.25
N LEU A 17 -3.10 19.61 -4.67
CA LEU A 17 -3.82 19.66 -5.94
C LEU A 17 -4.98 20.66 -5.84
N GLU A 18 -5.03 21.64 -6.74
CA GLU A 18 -6.13 22.60 -6.84
C GLU A 18 -7.35 21.96 -7.51
N PHE A 19 -8.46 21.89 -6.81
CA PHE A 19 -9.75 21.51 -7.36
C PHE A 19 -10.90 22.08 -6.52
N SER A 20 -12.11 22.06 -7.06
CA SER A 20 -13.33 22.47 -6.37
C SER A 20 -14.46 21.48 -6.62
N ILE A 21 -15.35 21.32 -5.65
CA ILE A 21 -16.58 20.56 -5.82
C ILE A 21 -17.64 21.48 -6.47
N PRO A 22 -18.35 21.06 -7.53
CA PRO A 22 -19.37 21.88 -8.15
C PRO A 22 -20.50 22.24 -7.17
N ASN A 23 -21.09 23.42 -7.30
CA ASN A 23 -22.20 23.89 -6.45
C ASN A 23 -23.46 23.00 -6.51
N THR A 24 -23.56 22.12 -7.51
CA THR A 24 -24.64 21.11 -7.63
C THR A 24 -24.38 19.85 -6.82
N HIS A 25 -23.23 19.77 -6.14
CA HIS A 25 -22.82 18.63 -5.35
C HIS A 25 -22.46 19.06 -3.94
N VAL A 26 -22.65 18.13 -3.00
CA VAL A 26 -22.30 18.33 -1.59
C VAL A 26 -21.11 17.47 -1.19
N ILE A 27 -20.40 17.88 -0.15
CA ILE A 27 -19.52 16.99 0.63
C ILE A 27 -20.37 16.35 1.72
N LEU A 28 -20.51 15.03 1.67
CA LEU A 28 -21.13 14.26 2.74
C LEU A 28 -20.08 13.95 3.81
N LEU A 29 -20.36 14.30 5.07
CA LEU A 29 -19.46 14.11 6.21
C LEU A 29 -20.16 13.31 7.29
N THR A 30 -19.55 12.23 7.82
CA THR A 30 -20.08 11.57 9.02
C THR A 30 -19.67 12.31 10.28
N ASN A 31 -20.55 12.31 11.26
CA ASN A 31 -20.31 12.90 12.58
C ASN A 31 -19.63 11.88 13.49
N ASP A 32 -18.48 12.24 14.08
CA ASP A 32 -17.75 11.42 15.07
C ASP A 32 -18.14 11.71 16.52
N GLY A 33 -19.05 12.66 16.76
CA GLY A 33 -19.49 13.08 18.09
C GLY A 33 -18.51 13.98 18.84
N SER A 34 -17.38 14.35 18.24
CA SER A 34 -16.37 15.24 18.84
C SER A 34 -16.41 16.65 18.25
N ASP A 35 -15.59 17.56 18.80
CA ASP A 35 -15.37 18.91 18.29
C ASP A 35 -14.65 18.96 16.92
N LEU A 36 -14.12 17.85 16.46
CA LEU A 36 -13.49 17.71 15.16
C LEU A 36 -14.51 17.94 14.03
N THR A 37 -15.71 17.33 14.13
CA THR A 37 -16.74 17.44 13.10
C THR A 37 -17.13 18.91 12.83
N PRO A 38 -17.55 19.75 13.82
CA PRO A 38 -17.91 21.14 13.55
C PRO A 38 -16.74 22.00 13.07
N GLN A 39 -15.50 21.73 13.51
CA GLN A 39 -14.32 22.43 13.01
C GLN A 39 -14.05 22.12 11.53
N LEU A 40 -14.16 20.86 11.13
CA LEU A 40 -13.99 20.46 9.73
C LEU A 40 -15.10 21.03 8.84
N ILE A 41 -16.36 21.01 9.30
CA ILE A 41 -17.48 21.65 8.58
C ILE A 41 -17.17 23.13 8.32
N SER A 42 -16.72 23.86 9.36
CA SER A 42 -16.36 25.28 9.24
C SER A 42 -15.22 25.49 8.22
N ALA A 43 -14.19 24.67 8.26
CA ALA A 43 -13.05 24.76 7.34
C ALA A 43 -13.45 24.49 5.87
N LEU A 44 -14.30 23.48 5.63
CA LEU A 44 -14.80 23.16 4.29
C LEU A 44 -15.75 24.23 3.75
N ARG A 45 -16.66 24.78 4.59
CA ARG A 45 -17.58 25.87 4.21
C ARG A 45 -16.83 27.17 3.90
N LYS A 46 -15.75 27.49 4.64
CA LYS A 46 -14.87 28.64 4.33
C LYS A 46 -14.22 28.56 2.95
N LYS A 47 -14.03 27.34 2.43
CA LYS A 47 -13.53 27.10 1.06
C LYS A 47 -14.65 27.09 0.00
N GLY A 48 -15.91 27.43 0.37
CA GLY A 48 -17.04 27.51 -0.54
C GLY A 48 -17.79 26.20 -0.76
N ASN A 49 -17.49 25.13 -0.02
CA ASN A 49 -18.16 23.84 -0.19
C ASN A 49 -19.49 23.79 0.56
N GLN A 50 -20.49 23.15 -0.03
CA GLN A 50 -21.71 22.74 0.66
C GLN A 50 -21.43 21.44 1.42
N VAL A 51 -21.73 21.42 2.72
CA VAL A 51 -21.47 20.25 3.59
C VAL A 51 -22.78 19.79 4.21
N VAL A 52 -23.07 18.50 4.04
CA VAL A 52 -24.18 17.78 4.67
C VAL A 52 -23.60 16.77 5.64
N THR A 53 -24.15 16.69 6.84
CA THR A 53 -23.66 15.79 7.90
C THR A 53 -24.57 14.58 8.03
N LEU A 54 -23.97 13.41 8.19
CA LEU A 54 -24.67 12.16 8.51
C LEU A 54 -24.30 11.73 9.93
N ASN A 55 -25.26 11.81 10.84
CA ASN A 55 -25.10 11.27 12.19
C ASN A 55 -25.24 9.75 12.16
N LEU A 56 -24.17 9.03 12.51
CA LEU A 56 -24.18 7.58 12.62
C LEU A 56 -24.99 7.12 13.85
N PRO A 57 -25.49 5.86 13.89
CA PRO A 57 -26.13 5.31 15.08
C PRO A 57 -25.15 5.34 16.28
N ARG A 58 -25.69 5.62 17.47
CA ARG A 58 -24.96 5.61 18.76
C ARG A 58 -23.87 6.69 18.90
N VAL A 59 -23.91 7.77 18.10
CA VAL A 59 -23.09 8.96 18.31
C VAL A 59 -23.79 9.89 19.31
N ASP A 60 -23.10 10.30 20.38
CA ASP A 60 -23.71 11.03 21.50
C ASP A 60 -24.07 12.48 21.18
N HIS A 61 -23.26 13.19 20.36
CA HIS A 61 -23.46 14.60 20.05
C HIS A 61 -23.90 14.75 18.59
N LEU A 62 -25.21 14.93 18.40
CA LEU A 62 -25.81 15.05 17.06
C LEU A 62 -25.65 16.47 16.50
N ILE A 63 -25.29 16.54 15.23
CA ILE A 63 -25.35 17.77 14.44
C ILE A 63 -26.79 17.92 13.93
N SER A 64 -27.38 19.10 14.00
CA SER A 64 -28.74 19.40 13.54
C SER A 64 -28.82 20.26 12.27
N ASP A 65 -27.76 21.04 11.98
CA ASP A 65 -27.70 21.94 10.82
C ASP A 65 -27.23 21.20 9.56
N ASN A 66 -28.09 21.15 8.54
CA ASN A 66 -27.84 20.39 7.31
C ASN A 66 -27.41 18.94 7.61
N ALA A 67 -28.19 18.23 8.41
CA ALA A 67 -27.84 16.91 8.88
C ALA A 67 -29.00 15.93 8.78
N ILE A 68 -28.64 14.67 8.58
CA ILE A 68 -29.55 13.51 8.62
C ILE A 68 -29.01 12.52 9.66
N THR A 69 -29.92 11.88 10.40
CA THR A 69 -29.57 10.86 11.40
C THR A 69 -29.98 9.48 10.92
N LEU A 70 -29.04 8.54 10.92
CA LEU A 70 -29.31 7.12 10.64
C LEU A 70 -29.95 6.46 11.85
N PRO A 71 -31.10 5.79 11.68
CA PRO A 71 -31.74 5.06 12.78
C PRO A 71 -30.97 3.76 13.12
N ASP A 72 -30.37 3.13 12.12
CA ASP A 72 -29.56 1.90 12.22
C ASP A 72 -28.57 1.79 11.06
N SER A 73 -27.72 0.74 11.09
CA SER A 73 -26.66 0.48 10.09
C SER A 73 -27.11 -0.41 8.91
N SER A 74 -28.42 -0.68 8.75
CA SER A 74 -28.92 -1.53 7.67
C SER A 74 -28.77 -0.89 6.29
N ASP A 75 -28.63 -1.73 5.27
CA ASP A 75 -28.60 -1.31 3.84
C ASP A 75 -29.81 -0.44 3.49
N GLN A 76 -31.00 -0.80 4.00
CA GLN A 76 -32.24 -0.06 3.77
C GLN A 76 -32.24 1.34 4.41
N SER A 77 -31.81 1.46 5.64
CA SER A 77 -31.75 2.74 6.37
C SER A 77 -30.75 3.70 5.73
N VAL A 78 -29.58 3.20 5.39
CA VAL A 78 -28.56 3.98 4.66
C VAL A 78 -29.06 4.43 3.30
N GLY A 79 -29.68 3.52 2.51
CA GLY A 79 -30.21 3.84 1.19
C GLY A 79 -31.26 4.95 1.25
N LYS A 80 -32.19 4.91 2.23
CA LYS A 80 -33.18 5.98 2.44
C LYS A 80 -32.53 7.32 2.81
N ALA A 81 -31.53 7.31 3.66
CA ALA A 81 -30.82 8.53 4.05
C ALA A 81 -30.12 9.17 2.85
N ILE A 82 -29.42 8.39 2.02
CA ILE A 82 -28.78 8.88 0.79
C ILE A 82 -29.83 9.42 -0.21
N GLN A 83 -30.95 8.73 -0.36
CA GLN A 83 -32.06 9.26 -1.18
C GLN A 83 -32.56 10.60 -0.67
N THR A 84 -32.76 10.77 0.64
CA THR A 84 -33.17 12.05 1.24
C THR A 84 -32.13 13.14 0.99
N ILE A 85 -30.83 12.81 1.04
CA ILE A 85 -29.75 13.75 0.71
C ILE A 85 -29.88 14.22 -0.75
N HIS A 86 -30.08 13.28 -1.68
CA HIS A 86 -30.25 13.61 -3.10
C HIS A 86 -31.45 14.53 -3.35
N GLU A 87 -32.57 14.27 -2.70
CA GLU A 87 -33.80 15.07 -2.88
C GLU A 87 -33.70 16.48 -2.27
N THR A 88 -32.94 16.62 -1.18
CA THR A 88 -32.87 17.87 -0.42
C THR A 88 -31.68 18.74 -0.78
N TYR A 89 -30.51 18.13 -1.00
CA TYR A 89 -29.24 18.84 -1.12
C TYR A 89 -28.52 18.63 -2.46
N GLY A 90 -28.91 17.62 -3.25
CA GLY A 90 -28.31 17.29 -4.53
C GLY A 90 -27.34 16.09 -4.46
N LYS A 91 -26.54 15.92 -5.52
CA LYS A 91 -25.60 14.79 -5.66
C LYS A 91 -24.43 14.90 -4.69
N ILE A 92 -23.85 13.76 -4.33
CA ILE A 92 -22.67 13.68 -3.46
C ILE A 92 -21.41 13.76 -4.32
N GLY A 93 -20.61 14.81 -4.15
CA GLY A 93 -19.38 15.04 -4.92
C GLY A 93 -18.12 14.51 -4.22
N SER A 94 -18.17 14.44 -2.89
CA SER A 94 -17.11 13.85 -2.07
C SER A 94 -17.69 13.34 -0.76
N PHE A 95 -17.03 12.35 -0.19
CA PHE A 95 -17.38 11.78 1.08
C PHE A 95 -16.19 11.80 2.04
N ILE A 96 -16.43 12.20 3.30
CA ILE A 96 -15.44 12.16 4.37
C ILE A 96 -16.05 11.42 5.56
N HIS A 97 -15.46 10.30 5.93
CA HIS A 97 -15.83 9.56 7.12
C HIS A 97 -14.92 9.94 8.28
N LEU A 98 -15.50 10.43 9.37
CA LEU A 98 -14.85 10.55 10.67
C LEU A 98 -15.31 9.40 11.54
N HIS A 99 -14.41 8.49 11.87
CA HIS A 99 -14.72 7.36 12.75
C HIS A 99 -14.62 7.79 14.20
N PRO A 100 -15.65 7.56 15.03
CA PRO A 100 -15.60 7.85 16.46
C PRO A 100 -14.40 7.16 17.12
N HIS A 101 -13.77 7.83 18.08
CA HIS A 101 -12.68 7.25 18.84
C HIS A 101 -13.22 6.41 19.98
N PHE A 102 -12.78 5.15 20.06
CA PHE A 102 -13.13 4.21 21.11
C PHE A 102 -11.90 3.92 21.98
N GLU A 103 -11.98 4.30 23.27
CA GLU A 103 -10.97 3.95 24.26
C GLU A 103 -11.47 2.79 25.13
N PHE A 104 -10.58 1.87 25.45
CA PHE A 104 -10.82 0.81 26.41
C PHE A 104 -10.10 1.10 27.72
N GLN A 105 -10.81 1.00 28.86
CA GLN A 105 -10.21 1.17 30.20
C GLN A 105 -9.44 -0.06 30.68
N ALA A 106 -9.55 -1.18 29.97
CA ALA A 106 -8.82 -2.42 30.23
C ALA A 106 -8.60 -3.17 28.92
N PRO A 107 -7.64 -4.11 28.82
CA PRO A 107 -7.36 -4.87 27.61
C PRO A 107 -8.48 -5.89 27.32
N GLN A 108 -9.68 -5.39 27.04
CA GLN A 108 -10.84 -6.20 26.67
C GLN A 108 -11.11 -6.03 25.19
N PHE A 109 -10.79 -7.05 24.39
CA PHE A 109 -11.06 -7.10 22.96
C PHE A 109 -12.55 -6.93 22.59
N THR A 110 -13.47 -7.10 23.55
CA THR A 110 -14.91 -7.19 23.31
C THR A 110 -15.71 -5.94 23.66
N GLN A 111 -15.15 -5.01 24.44
CA GLN A 111 -15.86 -3.77 24.80
C GLN A 111 -16.04 -2.88 23.56
N HIS A 112 -17.25 -2.42 23.31
CA HIS A 112 -17.66 -1.61 22.16
C HIS A 112 -17.57 -2.29 20.78
N PHE A 113 -17.18 -3.58 20.72
CA PHE A 113 -17.01 -4.32 19.47
C PHE A 113 -18.25 -4.26 18.56
N GLU A 114 -19.44 -4.54 19.11
CA GLU A 114 -20.69 -4.52 18.32
C GLU A 114 -21.05 -3.12 17.85
N ALA A 115 -20.82 -2.08 18.66
CA ALA A 115 -21.08 -0.71 18.25
C ALA A 115 -20.18 -0.28 17.10
N GLU A 116 -18.91 -0.63 17.17
CA GLU A 116 -17.93 -0.28 16.15
C GLU A 116 -18.12 -1.11 14.86
N LYS A 117 -18.49 -2.40 15.01
CA LYS A 117 -18.90 -3.27 13.90
C LYS A 117 -20.10 -2.70 13.15
N ASP A 118 -21.13 -2.19 13.88
CA ASP A 118 -22.27 -1.50 13.30
C ASP A 118 -21.84 -0.24 12.51
N MET A 119 -20.87 0.51 12.99
CA MET A 119 -20.37 1.70 12.27
C MET A 119 -19.60 1.34 11.02
N VAL A 120 -18.76 0.31 11.05
CA VAL A 120 -18.06 -0.21 9.87
C VAL A 120 -19.07 -0.71 8.83
N LYS A 121 -20.16 -1.38 9.29
CA LYS A 121 -21.26 -1.82 8.45
C LYS A 121 -22.00 -0.63 7.81
N ALA A 122 -22.33 0.40 8.59
CA ALA A 122 -22.94 1.63 8.06
C ALA A 122 -22.06 2.25 6.97
N LEU A 123 -20.75 2.38 7.22
CA LEU A 123 -19.80 2.92 6.24
C LEU A 123 -19.76 2.08 4.95
N PHE A 124 -19.78 0.76 5.07
CA PHE A 124 -19.84 -0.14 3.93
C PHE A 124 -21.06 0.13 3.05
N PHE A 125 -22.25 0.29 3.64
CA PHE A 125 -23.46 0.59 2.87
C PHE A 125 -23.52 2.05 2.40
N ILE A 126 -22.95 3.00 3.12
CA ILE A 126 -22.78 4.37 2.60
C ILE A 126 -21.95 4.31 1.31
N ALA A 127 -20.79 3.65 1.33
CA ALA A 127 -19.94 3.49 0.14
C ALA A 127 -20.73 2.87 -1.03
N LYS A 128 -21.50 1.80 -0.77
CA LYS A 128 -22.36 1.16 -1.77
C LYS A 128 -23.34 2.15 -2.44
N HIS A 129 -24.00 2.99 -1.65
CA HIS A 129 -25.05 3.88 -2.16
C HIS A 129 -24.54 5.17 -2.81
N ILE A 130 -23.32 5.64 -2.46
CA ILE A 130 -22.75 6.86 -3.05
C ILE A 130 -21.82 6.58 -4.24
N GLN A 131 -21.53 5.32 -4.52
CA GLN A 131 -20.60 4.86 -5.56
C GLN A 131 -20.88 5.52 -6.92
N LYS A 132 -22.13 5.54 -7.33
CA LYS A 132 -22.55 6.11 -8.63
C LYS A 132 -22.21 7.59 -8.75
N ASP A 133 -22.55 8.38 -7.75
CA ASP A 133 -22.31 9.83 -7.74
C ASP A 133 -20.82 10.17 -7.81
N LEU A 134 -20.03 9.49 -6.98
CA LEU A 134 -18.59 9.72 -6.92
C LEU A 134 -17.90 9.35 -8.24
N ASN A 135 -18.27 8.22 -8.85
CA ASN A 135 -17.69 7.82 -10.14
C ASN A 135 -18.14 8.76 -11.26
N GLU A 136 -19.42 9.15 -11.35
CA GLU A 136 -19.92 10.08 -12.37
C GLU A 136 -19.21 11.46 -12.30
N LEU A 137 -18.91 11.95 -11.09
CA LEU A 137 -18.15 13.18 -10.93
C LEU A 137 -16.67 12.93 -11.24
N GLY A 138 -16.11 11.80 -10.78
CA GLY A 138 -14.72 11.38 -10.97
C GLY A 138 -14.31 11.33 -12.45
N GLU A 139 -15.23 10.92 -13.34
CA GLU A 139 -15.01 10.94 -14.78
C GLU A 139 -14.74 12.36 -15.34
N LYS A 140 -15.27 13.39 -14.70
CA LYS A 140 -15.19 14.77 -15.18
C LYS A 140 -14.15 15.59 -14.45
N GLN A 141 -14.03 15.39 -13.15
CA GLN A 141 -13.10 16.09 -12.26
C GLN A 141 -12.86 15.29 -11.00
N ARG A 142 -12.06 15.81 -10.06
CA ARG A 142 -11.78 15.12 -8.82
C ARG A 142 -13.03 14.93 -7.98
N SER A 143 -13.32 13.69 -7.60
CA SER A 143 -14.21 13.28 -6.50
C SER A 143 -13.40 12.51 -5.47
N CYS A 144 -13.84 12.49 -4.22
CA CYS A 144 -13.05 11.92 -3.14
C CYS A 144 -13.87 11.01 -2.22
N PHE A 145 -13.27 9.90 -1.77
CA PHE A 145 -13.71 9.08 -0.66
C PHE A 145 -12.60 9.04 0.38
N LEU A 146 -12.73 9.80 1.46
CA LEU A 146 -11.79 9.82 2.56
C LEU A 146 -12.38 9.14 3.79
N SER A 147 -11.58 8.36 4.51
CA SER A 147 -11.90 7.88 5.85
C SER A 147 -10.80 8.29 6.84
N CYS A 148 -11.21 8.62 8.05
CA CYS A 148 -10.31 8.98 9.13
C CYS A 148 -10.63 8.14 10.36
N THR A 149 -9.68 7.33 10.79
CA THR A 149 -9.68 6.60 12.06
C THR A 149 -8.73 7.25 13.05
N ARG A 150 -8.90 6.95 14.33
CA ARG A 150 -7.99 7.37 15.40
C ARG A 150 -7.50 6.16 16.18
N LEU A 151 -6.77 5.27 15.50
CA LEU A 151 -6.19 4.09 16.12
C LEU A 151 -4.97 4.48 16.97
N ASP A 152 -3.85 4.71 16.32
CA ASP A 152 -2.59 5.02 17.00
C ASP A 152 -1.69 5.98 16.20
N GLY A 153 -2.15 6.43 15.03
CA GLY A 153 -1.34 7.23 14.09
C GLY A 153 -0.19 6.44 13.48
N GLN A 154 -0.27 5.11 13.50
CA GLN A 154 0.70 4.17 12.91
C GLN A 154 -0.01 2.99 12.21
N LEU A 155 -1.25 3.20 11.77
CA LEU A 155 -2.08 2.20 11.09
C LEU A 155 -2.27 0.91 11.92
N GLY A 156 -2.40 1.05 13.25
CA GLY A 156 -2.58 -0.07 14.18
C GLY A 156 -1.31 -0.90 14.41
N GLN A 157 -0.13 -0.43 13.99
CA GLN A 157 1.17 -1.08 14.23
C GLN A 157 1.93 -0.50 15.43
N GLY A 158 1.35 0.49 16.12
CA GLY A 158 1.93 1.10 17.30
C GLY A 158 1.81 0.22 18.56
N LYS A 159 2.45 0.66 19.64
CA LYS A 159 2.48 -0.07 20.92
C LYS A 159 1.37 0.42 21.88
N ARG A 160 0.16 0.72 21.37
CA ARG A 160 -0.97 1.11 22.21
C ARG A 160 -1.88 -0.09 22.48
N GLY A 161 -1.93 -0.52 23.72
CA GLY A 161 -2.69 -1.70 24.14
C GLY A 161 -4.17 -1.45 24.43
N ASN A 162 -4.67 -0.22 24.35
CA ASN A 162 -6.02 0.16 24.76
C ASN A 162 -6.90 0.72 23.62
N THR A 163 -6.49 0.56 22.39
CA THR A 163 -7.20 1.10 21.20
C THR A 163 -7.99 -0.01 20.53
N SER A 164 -9.22 0.27 20.10
CA SER A 164 -9.97 -0.65 19.26
C SER A 164 -9.32 -0.81 17.89
N VAL A 165 -9.40 -2.01 17.33
CA VAL A 165 -8.84 -2.34 16.00
C VAL A 165 -9.91 -2.59 14.95
N VAL A 166 -11.20 -2.59 15.34
CA VAL A 166 -12.31 -2.87 14.40
C VAL A 166 -12.39 -1.78 13.32
N GLY A 167 -12.28 -0.50 13.74
CA GLY A 167 -12.17 0.63 12.80
C GLY A 167 -10.98 0.52 11.84
N GLY A 168 -9.94 -0.23 12.19
CA GLY A 168 -8.81 -0.51 11.31
C GLY A 168 -9.20 -1.25 10.03
N GLY A 169 -10.31 -1.98 10.02
CA GLY A 169 -10.86 -2.62 8.81
C GLY A 169 -11.29 -1.64 7.72
N ILE A 170 -11.54 -0.38 8.09
CA ILE A 170 -11.89 0.68 7.14
C ILE A 170 -10.77 0.90 6.11
N THR A 171 -9.51 0.70 6.49
CA THR A 171 -8.39 0.77 5.54
C THR A 171 -8.51 -0.30 4.45
N GLY A 172 -8.95 -1.51 4.81
CA GLY A 172 -9.23 -2.60 3.85
C GLY A 172 -10.37 -2.24 2.88
N LEU A 173 -11.45 -1.62 3.38
CA LEU A 173 -12.52 -1.10 2.52
C LEU A 173 -11.96 -0.09 1.52
N VAL A 174 -11.27 0.94 1.98
CA VAL A 174 -10.77 2.03 1.12
C VAL A 174 -9.80 1.53 0.06
N LYS A 175 -8.93 0.57 0.40
CA LYS A 175 -8.02 -0.08 -0.55
C LYS A 175 -8.78 -0.79 -1.69
N CYS A 176 -9.87 -1.50 -1.36
CA CYS A 176 -10.72 -2.12 -2.39
C CYS A 176 -11.45 -1.08 -3.23
N LEU A 177 -12.03 -0.04 -2.61
CA LEU A 177 -12.71 1.03 -3.34
C LEU A 177 -11.77 1.74 -4.30
N ASN A 178 -10.51 1.97 -3.92
CA ASN A 178 -9.50 2.55 -4.79
C ASN A 178 -9.27 1.73 -6.07
N LEU A 179 -9.42 0.40 -6.00
CA LEU A 179 -9.31 -0.49 -7.15
C LEU A 179 -10.64 -0.61 -7.93
N GLU A 180 -11.78 -0.60 -7.24
CA GLU A 180 -13.10 -0.71 -7.86
C GLU A 180 -13.58 0.60 -8.51
N TRP A 181 -13.08 1.75 -8.03
CA TRP A 181 -13.48 3.09 -8.46
C TRP A 181 -12.31 3.93 -8.99
N PRO A 182 -11.68 3.54 -10.10
CA PRO A 182 -10.49 4.24 -10.61
C PRO A 182 -10.65 5.75 -10.81
N PRO A 183 -11.85 6.32 -11.12
CA PRO A 183 -12.04 7.77 -11.23
C PRO A 183 -12.06 8.51 -9.90
N VAL A 184 -12.20 7.80 -8.75
CA VAL A 184 -12.41 8.40 -7.43
C VAL A 184 -11.11 8.37 -6.63
N PHE A 185 -10.73 9.49 -6.06
CA PHE A 185 -9.62 9.52 -5.12
C PHE A 185 -10.04 8.91 -3.78
N CYS A 186 -9.45 7.77 -3.43
CA CYS A 186 -9.72 7.05 -2.19
C CYS A 186 -8.52 7.14 -1.25
N ARG A 187 -8.76 7.58 0.00
CA ARG A 187 -7.72 7.71 1.02
C ARG A 187 -8.22 7.28 2.40
N ALA A 188 -7.48 6.40 3.05
CA ALA A 188 -7.66 6.05 4.46
C ALA A 188 -6.61 6.76 5.32
N LEU A 189 -7.05 7.40 6.39
CA LEU A 189 -6.21 8.12 7.33
C LEU A 189 -6.30 7.46 8.71
N ASP A 190 -5.17 7.29 9.36
CA ASP A 190 -5.10 6.96 10.78
C ASP A 190 -4.37 8.06 11.53
N LEU A 191 -5.06 8.71 12.45
CA LEU A 191 -4.54 9.82 13.21
C LEU A 191 -4.31 9.43 14.67
N GLN A 192 -3.22 9.87 15.23
CA GLN A 192 -2.98 9.74 16.66
C GLN A 192 -4.05 10.51 17.42
N ALA A 193 -4.74 9.84 18.35
CA ALA A 193 -5.94 10.37 19.01
C ALA A 193 -5.72 11.67 19.79
N GLU A 194 -4.51 11.87 20.35
CA GLU A 194 -4.15 13.05 21.14
C GLU A 194 -3.76 14.27 20.32
N LEU A 195 -3.72 14.18 18.99
CA LEU A 195 -3.46 15.36 18.16
C LEU A 195 -4.59 16.39 18.34
N PRO A 196 -4.26 17.69 18.41
CA PRO A 196 -5.28 18.73 18.50
C PRO A 196 -6.23 18.73 17.30
N SER A 197 -7.54 18.91 17.52
CA SER A 197 -8.54 18.89 16.44
C SER A 197 -8.23 19.88 15.32
N ALA A 198 -7.67 21.05 15.62
CA ALA A 198 -7.25 22.02 14.60
C ALA A 198 -6.16 21.45 13.69
N GLN A 199 -5.16 20.74 14.25
CA GLN A 199 -4.10 20.08 13.48
C GLN A 199 -4.68 18.95 12.63
N ILE A 200 -5.62 18.17 13.18
CA ILE A 200 -6.31 17.10 12.44
C ILE A 200 -7.08 17.69 11.24
N VAL A 201 -7.79 18.82 11.44
CA VAL A 201 -8.49 19.50 10.34
C VAL A 201 -7.52 19.91 9.23
N ASP A 202 -6.37 20.50 9.58
CA ASP A 202 -5.37 20.89 8.59
C ASP A 202 -4.82 19.67 7.82
N GLN A 203 -4.55 18.58 8.51
CA GLN A 203 -4.10 17.30 7.89
C GLN A 203 -5.16 16.70 6.99
N LEU A 204 -6.44 16.68 7.41
CA LEU A 204 -7.55 16.19 6.59
C LEU A 204 -7.73 17.03 5.32
N ILE A 205 -7.65 18.35 5.42
CA ILE A 205 -7.73 19.25 4.27
C ILE A 205 -6.53 19.04 3.32
N ALA A 206 -5.33 18.86 3.87
CA ALA A 206 -4.14 18.59 3.07
C ALA A 206 -4.26 17.27 2.30
N GLU A 207 -4.71 16.18 2.96
CA GLU A 207 -4.93 14.87 2.33
C GLU A 207 -6.10 14.89 1.33
N PHE A 208 -7.16 15.65 1.60
CA PHE A 208 -8.27 15.84 0.65
C PHE A 208 -7.78 16.44 -0.68
N HIS A 209 -6.75 17.28 -0.61
CA HIS A 209 -6.11 17.92 -1.76
C HIS A 209 -4.83 17.22 -2.24
N ASP A 210 -4.41 16.08 -1.66
CA ASP A 210 -3.17 15.43 -2.09
C ASP A 210 -3.22 14.98 -3.55
N ALA A 211 -2.18 15.32 -4.32
CA ALA A 211 -2.05 14.92 -5.72
C ALA A 211 -1.69 13.43 -5.89
N ASP A 212 -1.19 12.78 -4.84
CA ASP A 212 -0.73 11.39 -4.89
C ASP A 212 -1.90 10.41 -4.80
N VAL A 213 -2.31 9.81 -5.93
CA VAL A 213 -3.34 8.77 -5.97
C VAL A 213 -2.79 7.37 -5.71
N SER A 214 -1.47 7.19 -5.69
CA SER A 214 -0.83 5.88 -5.51
C SER A 214 -0.78 5.43 -4.04
N THR A 215 -0.77 6.37 -3.09
CA THR A 215 -0.77 6.11 -1.66
C THR A 215 -2.21 6.07 -1.14
N VAL A 216 -2.69 4.90 -0.71
CA VAL A 216 -4.10 4.73 -0.31
C VAL A 216 -4.31 4.89 1.19
N GLU A 217 -3.33 4.51 2.01
CA GLU A 217 -3.40 4.64 3.46
C GLU A 217 -2.26 5.50 4.00
N VAL A 218 -2.58 6.39 4.94
CA VAL A 218 -1.64 7.33 5.54
C VAL A 218 -1.88 7.43 7.04
N ALA A 219 -0.81 7.49 7.80
CA ALA A 219 -0.84 7.71 9.24
C ALA A 219 -0.17 9.03 9.61
N TYR A 220 -0.71 9.71 10.62
CA TYR A 220 -0.12 10.88 11.24
C TYR A 220 0.06 10.69 12.74
N SER A 221 1.27 10.90 13.19
CA SER A 221 1.62 10.96 14.61
C SER A 221 2.61 12.11 14.85
N GLU A 222 3.03 12.29 16.09
CA GLU A 222 4.14 13.21 16.42
C GLU A 222 5.43 12.89 15.62
N LYS A 223 5.56 11.64 15.15
CA LYS A 223 6.69 11.18 14.35
C LYS A 223 6.53 11.46 12.85
N GLY A 224 5.53 12.25 12.45
CA GLY A 224 5.29 12.66 11.07
C GLY A 224 4.33 11.74 10.29
N ARG A 225 4.29 11.96 8.98
CA ARG A 225 3.44 11.28 7.99
C ARG A 225 4.06 9.97 7.54
N LYS A 226 3.30 8.88 7.54
CA LYS A 226 3.79 7.53 7.19
C LYS A 226 2.74 6.74 6.41
N THR A 227 3.19 5.67 5.76
CA THR A 227 2.33 4.62 5.20
C THR A 227 2.93 3.24 5.47
N THR A 228 2.15 2.18 5.28
CA THR A 228 2.68 0.81 5.35
C THR A 228 3.58 0.49 4.17
N THR A 229 4.46 -0.45 4.36
CA THR A 229 5.34 -0.97 3.31
C THR A 229 5.62 -2.45 3.52
N ALA A 230 5.73 -3.19 2.42
CA ALA A 230 6.18 -4.57 2.41
C ALA A 230 7.68 -4.61 2.12
N ILE A 231 8.47 -5.03 3.10
CA ILE A 231 9.94 -5.08 3.03
C ILE A 231 10.34 -6.51 2.69
N PRO A 232 10.96 -6.77 1.52
CA PRO A 232 11.42 -8.11 1.17
C PRO A 232 12.43 -8.63 2.20
N THR A 233 12.30 -9.88 2.59
CA THR A 233 13.22 -10.55 3.51
C THR A 233 13.67 -11.88 2.95
N GLU A 234 14.92 -12.23 3.21
CA GLU A 234 15.44 -13.55 2.86
C GLU A 234 14.82 -14.63 3.75
N VAL A 235 14.52 -15.76 3.14
CA VAL A 235 14.00 -16.93 3.83
C VAL A 235 15.19 -17.86 4.12
N GLN A 236 15.36 -18.21 5.39
CA GLN A 236 16.41 -19.18 5.78
C GLN A 236 15.90 -20.60 5.54
N GLU A 237 16.22 -21.17 4.37
CA GLU A 237 15.71 -22.49 3.98
C GLU A 237 16.49 -23.66 4.59
N ASP A 238 17.79 -23.50 4.89
CA ASP A 238 18.70 -24.60 5.21
C ASP A 238 19.06 -24.78 6.70
N GLN A 239 18.39 -24.06 7.62
CA GLN A 239 18.72 -24.14 9.05
C GLN A 239 17.62 -24.86 9.84
N LEU A 240 18.04 -25.70 10.82
CA LEU A 240 17.12 -26.27 11.82
C LEU A 240 16.22 -25.19 12.42
N ILE A 241 14.91 -25.42 12.40
CA ILE A 241 13.91 -24.48 12.93
C ILE A 241 14.04 -24.44 14.45
N THR A 242 14.54 -23.32 14.96
CA THR A 242 14.52 -23.04 16.39
C THR A 242 13.15 -22.51 16.79
N THR A 243 12.39 -23.27 17.57
CA THR A 243 11.02 -22.93 17.99
C THR A 243 10.79 -23.19 19.47
N THR A 244 9.71 -22.66 20.04
CA THR A 244 9.22 -22.98 21.37
C THR A 244 8.19 -24.12 21.36
N ILE A 245 7.78 -24.60 20.19
CA ILE A 245 6.79 -25.66 20.06
C ILE A 245 7.41 -27.00 20.45
N THR A 246 6.77 -27.70 21.39
CA THR A 246 7.14 -29.05 21.82
C THR A 246 6.05 -30.04 21.41
N GLY A 247 6.33 -31.34 21.55
CA GLY A 247 5.37 -32.42 21.29
C GLY A 247 4.11 -32.35 22.19
N ASP A 248 4.20 -31.71 23.35
CA ASP A 248 3.08 -31.52 24.28
C ASP A 248 2.22 -30.29 23.98
N ALA A 249 2.65 -29.43 23.08
CA ALA A 249 1.87 -28.25 22.69
C ALA A 249 0.54 -28.66 22.03
N VAL A 250 -0.55 -28.05 22.44
CA VAL A 250 -1.91 -28.32 21.91
C VAL A 250 -2.40 -27.10 21.14
N PHE A 251 -2.68 -27.29 19.86
CA PHE A 251 -3.19 -26.24 18.98
C PHE A 251 -4.69 -26.42 18.70
N LEU A 252 -5.47 -25.37 19.00
CA LEU A 252 -6.86 -25.23 18.56
C LEU A 252 -6.88 -24.60 17.17
N VAL A 253 -7.34 -25.33 16.16
CA VAL A 253 -7.26 -24.94 14.75
C VAL A 253 -8.63 -24.80 14.13
N SER A 254 -9.12 -23.58 13.93
CA SER A 254 -10.37 -23.33 13.22
C SER A 254 -10.15 -23.44 11.71
N GLY A 255 -11.03 -24.17 11.03
CA GLY A 255 -10.88 -24.44 9.58
C GLY A 255 -9.72 -25.39 9.24
N GLY A 256 -9.09 -26.01 10.24
CA GLY A 256 -7.89 -26.84 10.09
C GLY A 256 -8.09 -28.24 9.54
N ALA A 257 -9.32 -28.65 9.30
CA ALA A 257 -9.60 -30.00 8.81
C ALA A 257 -9.64 -30.09 7.27
N ARG A 258 -9.53 -28.97 6.56
CA ARG A 258 -9.67 -28.91 5.08
C ARG A 258 -8.86 -27.75 4.49
N GLY A 259 -8.47 -27.91 3.21
CA GLY A 259 -7.83 -26.84 2.44
C GLY A 259 -6.50 -26.36 3.03
N VAL A 260 -6.19 -25.08 2.81
CA VAL A 260 -4.88 -24.47 3.16
C VAL A 260 -4.48 -24.67 4.61
N THR A 261 -5.41 -24.45 5.54
CA THR A 261 -5.12 -24.59 6.99
C THR A 261 -4.82 -26.04 7.37
N ALA A 262 -5.47 -27.01 6.71
CA ALA A 262 -5.16 -28.43 6.91
C ALA A 262 -3.75 -28.77 6.43
N THR A 263 -3.35 -28.28 5.25
CA THR A 263 -2.00 -28.49 4.71
C THR A 263 -0.93 -27.94 5.67
N CYS A 264 -1.15 -26.74 6.22
CA CYS A 264 -0.26 -26.17 7.24
C CYS A 264 -0.24 -26.98 8.55
N ALA A 265 -1.39 -27.51 9.00
CA ALA A 265 -1.46 -28.33 10.20
C ALA A 265 -0.74 -29.68 10.03
N ILE A 266 -0.84 -30.30 8.85
CA ILE A 266 -0.11 -31.53 8.51
C ILE A 266 1.41 -31.29 8.53
N GLU A 267 1.88 -30.20 7.94
CA GLU A 267 3.30 -29.84 7.93
C GLU A 267 3.83 -29.54 9.35
N MET A 268 3.02 -28.88 10.21
CA MET A 268 3.35 -28.74 11.64
C MET A 268 3.43 -30.08 12.35
N ALA A 269 2.52 -31.02 12.08
CA ALA A 269 2.54 -32.35 12.66
C ALA A 269 3.84 -33.10 12.28
N GLN A 270 4.25 -33.01 11.02
CA GLN A 270 5.50 -33.57 10.52
C GLN A 270 6.72 -32.96 11.22
N SER A 271 6.74 -31.62 11.37
CA SER A 271 7.90 -30.89 11.88
C SER A 271 8.05 -30.99 13.41
N PHE A 272 6.93 -30.93 14.16
CA PHE A 272 6.98 -30.74 15.62
C PHE A 272 6.31 -31.85 16.42
N ARG A 273 5.48 -32.68 15.80
CA ARG A 273 4.68 -33.74 16.46
C ARG A 273 3.80 -33.22 17.61
N CYS A 274 3.37 -31.97 17.52
CA CYS A 274 2.47 -31.34 18.47
C CYS A 274 1.03 -31.89 18.30
N LYS A 275 0.13 -31.54 19.21
CA LYS A 275 -1.24 -32.07 19.28
C LYS A 275 -2.25 -31.08 18.68
N PHE A 276 -3.34 -31.60 18.09
CA PHE A 276 -4.29 -30.76 17.38
C PHE A 276 -5.74 -30.99 17.83
N ILE A 277 -6.49 -29.91 18.01
CA ILE A 277 -7.95 -29.88 18.10
C ILE A 277 -8.45 -29.15 16.86
N LEU A 278 -8.99 -29.87 15.89
CA LEU A 278 -9.48 -29.30 14.64
C LEU A 278 -10.95 -28.93 14.80
N LEU A 279 -11.28 -27.64 14.71
CA LEU A 279 -12.64 -27.13 14.82
C LEU A 279 -13.25 -26.89 13.45
N GLY A 280 -14.42 -27.48 13.15
CA GLY A 280 -15.11 -27.29 11.90
C GLY A 280 -16.59 -27.62 11.97
N ARG A 281 -17.40 -27.10 11.02
CA ARG A 281 -18.86 -27.23 11.02
C ARG A 281 -19.38 -28.58 10.51
N SER A 282 -18.58 -29.29 9.73
CA SER A 282 -19.04 -30.53 9.09
C SER A 282 -19.17 -31.65 10.11
N ALA A 283 -20.27 -32.39 10.08
CA ALA A 283 -20.44 -33.61 10.85
C ALA A 283 -19.52 -34.73 10.31
N ILE A 284 -18.89 -35.47 11.22
CA ILE A 284 -18.04 -36.62 10.89
C ILE A 284 -18.65 -37.97 11.23
N ASP A 285 -19.69 -38.00 12.06
CA ASP A 285 -20.37 -39.23 12.52
C ASP A 285 -21.31 -39.83 11.45
N VAL A 286 -21.12 -39.44 10.19
CA VAL A 286 -21.91 -39.95 9.06
C VAL A 286 -21.04 -40.89 8.26
N ASP A 287 -21.45 -42.14 8.15
CA ASP A 287 -20.79 -43.10 7.28
C ASP A 287 -20.86 -42.69 5.82
N LEU A 288 -19.72 -42.74 5.14
CA LEU A 288 -19.69 -42.53 3.71
C LEU A 288 -20.46 -43.66 2.99
N PRO A 289 -21.39 -43.32 2.08
CA PRO A 289 -22.01 -44.31 1.23
C PRO A 289 -20.96 -45.20 0.53
N GLU A 290 -21.21 -46.49 0.37
CA GLU A 290 -20.25 -47.42 -0.22
C GLU A 290 -19.74 -46.97 -1.59
N PHE A 291 -20.65 -46.41 -2.40
CA PHE A 291 -20.33 -45.89 -3.73
C PHE A 291 -19.39 -44.69 -3.70
N ALA A 292 -19.34 -43.99 -2.56
CA ALA A 292 -18.56 -42.76 -2.44
C ALA A 292 -17.13 -43.02 -1.90
N LYS A 293 -16.87 -44.22 -1.30
CA LYS A 293 -15.57 -44.44 -0.59
C LYS A 293 -14.36 -44.28 -1.49
N ASN A 294 -14.42 -44.85 -2.70
CA ASN A 294 -13.28 -44.91 -3.65
C ASN A 294 -13.45 -44.04 -4.89
N GLU A 295 -14.53 -43.23 -4.97
CA GLU A 295 -14.77 -42.38 -6.13
C GLU A 295 -14.19 -40.99 -5.94
N GLU A 296 -13.25 -40.59 -6.77
CA GLU A 296 -12.56 -39.28 -6.67
C GLU A 296 -13.04 -38.29 -7.73
N GLU A 297 -13.59 -38.80 -8.86
CA GLU A 297 -14.06 -37.96 -9.94
C GLU A 297 -15.38 -37.24 -9.58
N GLU A 298 -15.41 -35.94 -9.66
CA GLU A 298 -16.55 -35.10 -9.28
C GLU A 298 -17.82 -35.44 -10.08
N ALA A 299 -17.68 -35.60 -11.41
CA ALA A 299 -18.80 -35.89 -12.30
C ALA A 299 -19.39 -37.28 -12.01
N SER A 300 -18.53 -38.25 -11.79
CA SER A 300 -18.89 -39.61 -11.42
C SER A 300 -19.60 -39.68 -10.07
N LEU A 301 -19.04 -39.01 -9.06
CA LEU A 301 -19.63 -38.94 -7.71
C LEU A 301 -21.00 -38.27 -7.73
N LYS A 302 -21.18 -37.15 -8.45
CA LYS A 302 -22.50 -36.51 -8.61
C LYS A 302 -23.51 -37.43 -9.31
N ARG A 303 -23.10 -38.23 -10.32
CA ARG A 303 -23.93 -39.19 -10.99
C ARG A 303 -24.33 -40.30 -10.03
N LEU A 304 -23.42 -40.86 -9.23
CA LEU A 304 -23.71 -41.88 -8.24
C LEU A 304 -24.68 -41.38 -7.16
N ILE A 305 -24.52 -40.15 -6.68
CA ILE A 305 -25.45 -39.49 -5.76
C ILE A 305 -26.87 -39.39 -6.39
N MET A 306 -26.96 -39.01 -7.66
CA MET A 306 -28.26 -38.96 -8.37
C MET A 306 -28.93 -40.35 -8.47
N ASN A 307 -28.14 -41.40 -8.73
CA ASN A 307 -28.63 -42.75 -8.82
C ASN A 307 -29.09 -43.28 -7.44
N ASP A 308 -28.35 -42.99 -6.38
CA ASP A 308 -28.74 -43.38 -5.02
C ASP A 308 -30.04 -42.69 -4.57
N LEU A 309 -30.19 -41.37 -4.85
CA LEU A 309 -31.42 -40.64 -4.57
C LEU A 309 -32.64 -41.27 -5.33
N LYS A 310 -32.48 -41.61 -6.61
CA LYS A 310 -33.51 -42.27 -7.37
C LYS A 310 -33.85 -43.66 -6.79
N ALA A 311 -32.87 -44.47 -6.40
CA ALA A 311 -33.05 -45.78 -5.79
C ALA A 311 -33.81 -45.71 -4.46
N ARG A 312 -33.69 -44.57 -3.72
CA ARG A 312 -34.46 -44.31 -2.48
C ARG A 312 -35.85 -43.70 -2.77
N GLY A 313 -36.25 -43.56 -4.02
CA GLY A 313 -37.55 -42.96 -4.38
C GLY A 313 -37.58 -41.43 -4.25
N GLU A 314 -36.43 -40.79 -4.12
CA GLU A 314 -36.32 -39.35 -3.96
C GLU A 314 -36.04 -38.67 -5.33
N GLN A 315 -36.64 -37.51 -5.58
CA GLN A 315 -36.33 -36.74 -6.80
C GLN A 315 -34.98 -36.00 -6.62
N PRO A 316 -33.98 -36.26 -7.50
CA PRO A 316 -32.69 -35.60 -7.44
C PRO A 316 -32.79 -34.16 -7.98
N SER A 317 -32.88 -33.15 -7.11
CA SER A 317 -32.68 -31.75 -7.52
C SER A 317 -31.18 -31.41 -7.56
N LEU A 318 -30.77 -30.49 -8.45
CA LEU A 318 -29.40 -30.03 -8.54
C LEU A 318 -28.87 -29.52 -7.20
N SER A 319 -29.67 -28.79 -6.43
CA SER A 319 -29.34 -28.29 -5.12
C SER A 319 -29.08 -29.42 -4.10
N LYS A 320 -29.92 -30.48 -4.10
CA LYS A 320 -29.81 -31.64 -3.23
C LYS A 320 -28.54 -32.46 -3.55
N VAL A 321 -28.30 -32.72 -4.83
CA VAL A 321 -27.10 -33.41 -5.30
C VAL A 321 -25.84 -32.63 -4.89
N LYS A 322 -25.83 -31.31 -5.12
CA LYS A 322 -24.70 -30.42 -4.73
C LYS A 322 -24.50 -30.40 -3.22
N SER A 323 -25.55 -30.41 -2.42
CA SER A 323 -25.48 -30.47 -0.95
C SER A 323 -24.88 -31.78 -0.46
N ILE A 324 -25.32 -32.93 -0.97
CA ILE A 324 -24.80 -34.27 -0.60
C ILE A 324 -23.34 -34.39 -1.06
N PHE A 325 -23.06 -33.99 -2.30
CA PHE A 325 -21.68 -33.95 -2.81
C PHE A 325 -20.74 -33.21 -1.89
N LYS A 326 -21.09 -31.97 -1.47
CA LYS A 326 -20.30 -31.18 -0.54
C LYS A 326 -20.07 -31.87 0.80
N LYS A 327 -21.08 -32.58 1.33
CA LYS A 327 -20.94 -33.33 2.60
C LYS A 327 -19.97 -34.49 2.47
N ILE A 328 -20.08 -35.28 1.38
CA ILE A 328 -19.20 -36.41 1.09
C ILE A 328 -17.75 -35.95 0.94
N VAL A 329 -17.51 -34.93 0.11
CA VAL A 329 -16.17 -34.38 -0.10
C VAL A 329 -15.59 -33.84 1.22
N ALA A 330 -16.40 -33.09 1.98
CA ALA A 330 -15.96 -32.59 3.27
C ALA A 330 -15.53 -33.69 4.23
N LYS A 331 -16.30 -34.79 4.33
CA LYS A 331 -15.98 -35.95 5.18
C LYS A 331 -14.68 -36.61 4.73
N LYS A 332 -14.49 -36.81 3.42
CA LYS A 332 -13.25 -37.41 2.88
C LYS A 332 -12.03 -36.57 3.21
N GLU A 333 -12.09 -35.25 2.98
CA GLU A 333 -10.98 -34.33 3.26
C GLU A 333 -10.64 -34.30 4.74
N ILE A 334 -11.66 -34.28 5.64
CA ILE A 334 -11.44 -34.33 7.09
C ILE A 334 -10.78 -35.64 7.51
N ASP A 335 -11.27 -36.80 7.04
CA ASP A 335 -10.69 -38.09 7.36
C ASP A 335 -9.24 -38.20 6.85
N GLN A 336 -8.98 -37.67 5.68
CA GLN A 336 -7.64 -37.65 5.09
C GLN A 336 -6.69 -36.80 5.91
N THR A 337 -7.11 -35.60 6.34
CA THR A 337 -6.34 -34.68 7.19
C THR A 337 -6.01 -35.33 8.54
N ILE A 338 -7.00 -35.95 9.20
CA ILE A 338 -6.81 -36.64 10.47
C ILE A 338 -5.78 -37.76 10.33
N ARG A 339 -5.94 -38.62 9.31
CA ARG A 339 -4.98 -39.72 9.04
C ARG A 339 -3.57 -39.23 8.75
N ALA A 340 -3.44 -38.14 7.98
CA ALA A 340 -2.15 -37.53 7.68
C ALA A 340 -1.44 -37.01 8.93
N ILE A 341 -2.15 -36.29 9.79
CA ILE A 341 -1.63 -35.80 11.08
C ILE A 341 -1.20 -36.98 11.96
N GLN A 342 -2.04 -38.02 12.09
CA GLN A 342 -1.72 -39.23 12.88
C GLN A 342 -0.54 -40.00 12.30
N HIS A 343 -0.39 -40.08 10.97
CA HIS A 343 0.74 -40.72 10.30
C HIS A 343 2.07 -40.07 10.71
N HIS A 344 2.11 -38.77 10.98
CA HIS A 344 3.30 -38.07 11.46
C HIS A 344 3.53 -38.20 12.97
N GLY A 345 2.68 -39.00 13.68
CA GLY A 345 2.83 -39.29 15.10
C GLY A 345 2.22 -38.24 16.01
N SER A 346 1.39 -37.35 15.50
CA SER A 346 0.65 -36.35 16.26
C SER A 346 -0.73 -36.87 16.70
N GLU A 347 -1.15 -36.51 17.91
CA GLU A 347 -2.51 -36.71 18.37
C GLU A 347 -3.45 -35.63 17.82
N VAL A 348 -4.64 -36.04 17.35
CA VAL A 348 -5.62 -35.12 16.78
C VAL A 348 -7.05 -35.50 17.13
N ILE A 349 -7.85 -34.51 17.54
CA ILE A 349 -9.28 -34.66 17.80
C ILE A 349 -10.03 -33.63 16.93
N TYR A 350 -11.07 -34.10 16.25
CA TYR A 350 -11.96 -33.22 15.52
C TYR A 350 -13.15 -32.83 16.42
N VAL A 351 -13.42 -31.53 16.51
CA VAL A 351 -14.55 -30.95 17.24
C VAL A 351 -15.49 -30.32 16.23
N GLN A 352 -16.74 -30.82 16.22
CA GLN A 352 -17.78 -30.20 15.41
C GLN A 352 -18.34 -28.97 16.13
N GLY A 353 -18.39 -27.82 15.42
CA GLY A 353 -18.98 -26.58 15.93
C GLY A 353 -18.83 -25.43 14.94
N ASP A 354 -19.64 -24.39 15.15
CA ASP A 354 -19.53 -23.14 14.38
C ASP A 354 -18.60 -22.20 15.16
N VAL A 355 -17.52 -21.79 14.50
CA VAL A 355 -16.51 -20.90 15.13
C VAL A 355 -17.11 -19.57 15.58
N THR A 356 -18.23 -19.13 14.98
CA THR A 356 -18.93 -17.88 15.35
C THR A 356 -19.79 -18.02 16.62
N ASP A 357 -20.02 -19.25 17.08
CA ASP A 357 -20.81 -19.55 18.29
C ASP A 357 -20.05 -20.49 19.22
N SER A 358 -19.38 -19.92 20.21
CA SER A 358 -18.58 -20.69 21.18
C SER A 358 -19.41 -21.72 21.97
N SER A 359 -20.71 -21.48 22.16
CA SER A 359 -21.59 -22.41 22.86
C SER A 359 -21.73 -23.75 22.10
N SER A 360 -21.68 -23.72 20.77
CA SER A 360 -21.81 -24.87 19.89
C SER A 360 -20.70 -25.92 20.03
N PHE A 361 -19.50 -25.53 20.55
CA PHE A 361 -18.37 -26.43 20.63
C PHE A 361 -17.69 -26.52 22.02
N THR A 362 -18.04 -25.65 22.96
CA THR A 362 -17.37 -25.59 24.28
C THR A 362 -17.39 -26.93 25.03
N THR A 363 -18.49 -27.70 24.99
CA THR A 363 -18.58 -28.99 25.68
C THR A 363 -17.63 -30.03 25.05
N ALA A 364 -17.64 -30.16 23.73
CA ALA A 364 -16.74 -31.06 23.02
C ALA A 364 -15.27 -30.62 23.15
N LEU A 365 -15.02 -29.33 23.19
CA LEU A 365 -13.67 -28.76 23.40
C LEU A 365 -13.12 -29.14 24.79
N ARG A 366 -13.94 -29.06 25.84
CA ARG A 366 -13.56 -29.51 27.19
C ARG A 366 -13.21 -31.01 27.25
N GLN A 367 -13.93 -31.85 26.51
CA GLN A 367 -13.61 -33.27 26.41
C GLN A 367 -12.28 -33.50 25.68
N ALA A 368 -12.04 -32.76 24.59
CA ALA A 368 -10.80 -32.84 23.83
C ALA A 368 -9.59 -32.35 24.65
N THR A 369 -9.73 -31.26 25.40
CA THR A 369 -8.65 -30.74 26.27
C THR A 369 -8.38 -31.65 27.46
N ALA A 370 -9.38 -32.38 27.99
CA ALA A 370 -9.16 -33.38 29.02
C ALA A 370 -8.28 -34.56 28.54
N GLN A 371 -8.30 -34.84 27.25
CA GLN A 371 -7.49 -35.93 26.65
C GLN A 371 -6.11 -35.44 26.19
N LEU A 372 -6.04 -34.31 25.49
CA LEU A 372 -4.82 -33.83 24.85
C LEU A 372 -3.99 -32.88 25.72
N GLY A 373 -4.59 -32.23 26.69
CA GLY A 373 -3.95 -31.21 27.52
C GLY A 373 -4.49 -29.79 27.28
N LYS A 374 -3.91 -28.81 27.96
CA LYS A 374 -4.30 -27.39 27.84
C LYS A 374 -3.91 -26.85 26.48
N ILE A 375 -4.75 -26.01 25.90
CA ILE A 375 -4.47 -25.31 24.65
C ILE A 375 -3.37 -24.27 24.91
N THR A 376 -2.26 -24.38 24.15
CA THR A 376 -1.12 -23.45 24.17
C THR A 376 -1.00 -22.65 22.87
N GLY A 377 -1.74 -23.04 21.82
CA GLY A 377 -1.72 -22.35 20.53
C GLY A 377 -3.10 -22.25 19.89
N ILE A 378 -3.34 -21.18 19.18
CA ILE A 378 -4.51 -20.99 18.31
C ILE A 378 -4.04 -20.76 16.88
N ILE A 379 -4.65 -21.47 15.92
CA ILE A 379 -4.56 -21.17 14.50
C ILE A 379 -5.96 -20.84 14.00
N HIS A 380 -6.19 -19.57 13.64
CA HIS A 380 -7.46 -19.13 13.10
C HIS A 380 -7.39 -19.05 11.57
N GLY A 381 -7.74 -20.17 10.91
CA GLY A 381 -7.76 -20.31 9.45
C GLY A 381 -9.15 -20.32 8.83
N ALA A 382 -10.21 -20.29 9.64
CA ALA A 382 -11.57 -20.24 9.13
C ALA A 382 -11.82 -18.94 8.33
N GLY A 383 -12.48 -19.06 7.18
CA GLY A 383 -12.81 -17.94 6.33
C GLY A 383 -13.91 -18.27 5.33
N ARG A 384 -14.50 -17.24 4.75
CA ARG A 384 -15.53 -17.35 3.71
C ARG A 384 -15.35 -16.23 2.70
N LEU A 385 -15.65 -16.49 1.43
CA LEU A 385 -15.66 -15.52 0.33
C LEU A 385 -17.10 -15.26 -0.11
N ALA A 386 -17.36 -14.02 -0.52
CA ALA A 386 -18.58 -13.58 -1.17
C ALA A 386 -18.25 -12.57 -2.27
N ASP A 387 -17.34 -12.94 -3.18
CA ASP A 387 -16.72 -12.04 -4.15
C ASP A 387 -17.75 -11.44 -5.12
N LYS A 388 -17.97 -10.12 -4.99
CA LYS A 388 -18.86 -9.29 -5.80
C LYS A 388 -18.38 -7.84 -5.67
N TYR A 389 -18.59 -7.02 -6.68
CA TYR A 389 -18.41 -5.57 -6.53
C TYR A 389 -19.31 -5.03 -5.41
N ILE A 390 -18.87 -3.95 -4.76
CA ILE A 390 -19.59 -3.42 -3.59
C ILE A 390 -21.07 -3.11 -3.86
N GLN A 391 -21.42 -2.63 -5.05
CA GLN A 391 -22.82 -2.35 -5.41
C GLN A 391 -23.73 -3.58 -5.42
N ASP A 392 -23.15 -4.77 -5.64
CA ASP A 392 -23.88 -6.04 -5.75
C ASP A 392 -23.88 -6.85 -4.44
N LYS A 393 -23.17 -6.38 -3.42
CA LYS A 393 -23.11 -7.04 -2.11
C LYS A 393 -24.40 -6.81 -1.31
N THR A 394 -24.79 -7.86 -0.61
CA THR A 394 -25.94 -7.84 0.32
C THR A 394 -25.46 -7.77 1.76
N GLU A 395 -26.37 -7.42 2.66
CA GLU A 395 -26.12 -7.45 4.10
C GLU A 395 -25.69 -8.84 4.58
N THR A 396 -26.31 -9.89 4.05
CA THR A 396 -25.94 -11.28 4.33
C THR A 396 -24.54 -11.63 3.84
N ASP A 397 -24.08 -11.12 2.70
CA ASP A 397 -22.72 -11.32 2.21
C ASP A 397 -21.72 -10.71 3.22
N PHE A 398 -21.95 -9.45 3.58
CA PHE A 398 -21.09 -8.73 4.54
C PHE A 398 -21.00 -9.46 5.89
N GLU A 399 -22.15 -9.78 6.51
CA GLU A 399 -22.22 -10.43 7.81
C GLU A 399 -21.54 -11.82 7.80
N ASN A 400 -21.81 -12.61 6.77
CA ASN A 400 -21.24 -13.96 6.66
C ASN A 400 -19.72 -13.98 6.49
N VAL A 401 -19.12 -12.95 5.86
CA VAL A 401 -17.68 -12.87 5.68
C VAL A 401 -17.02 -12.35 6.95
N LEU A 402 -17.57 -11.26 7.50
CA LEU A 402 -17.01 -10.60 8.68
C LEU A 402 -17.07 -11.49 9.93
N SER A 403 -18.24 -12.10 10.21
CA SER A 403 -18.46 -12.88 11.44
C SER A 403 -17.51 -14.08 11.55
N VAL A 404 -17.25 -14.80 10.47
CA VAL A 404 -16.36 -15.97 10.54
C VAL A 404 -14.95 -15.58 10.98
N LYS A 405 -14.47 -14.41 10.55
CA LYS A 405 -13.14 -13.91 10.91
C LYS A 405 -13.12 -13.25 12.29
N LEU A 406 -14.06 -12.36 12.58
CA LEU A 406 -14.06 -11.56 13.79
C LEU A 406 -14.73 -12.26 14.97
N ASP A 407 -16.02 -12.62 14.82
CA ASP A 407 -16.74 -13.32 15.90
C ASP A 407 -16.08 -14.69 16.16
N GLY A 408 -15.53 -15.31 15.09
CA GLY A 408 -14.72 -16.52 15.18
C GLY A 408 -13.47 -16.34 16.03
N LEU A 409 -12.69 -15.27 15.83
CA LEU A 409 -11.53 -14.98 16.67
C LEU A 409 -11.92 -14.75 18.13
N LEU A 410 -12.96 -13.95 18.37
CA LEU A 410 -13.47 -13.69 19.73
C LEU A 410 -13.93 -14.96 20.41
N SER A 411 -14.67 -15.83 19.71
CA SER A 411 -15.13 -17.12 20.23
C SER A 411 -13.96 -18.02 20.61
N LEU A 412 -12.90 -18.10 19.79
CA LEU A 412 -11.70 -18.88 20.08
C LEU A 412 -10.97 -18.33 21.31
N LEU A 413 -10.79 -17.01 21.40
CA LEU A 413 -10.14 -16.38 22.56
C LEU A 413 -10.97 -16.52 23.85
N SER A 414 -12.30 -16.58 23.76
CA SER A 414 -13.19 -16.72 24.93
C SER A 414 -13.14 -18.10 25.60
N VAL A 415 -12.72 -19.14 24.89
CA VAL A 415 -12.70 -20.54 25.39
C VAL A 415 -11.30 -21.02 25.79
N VAL A 416 -10.28 -20.16 25.70
CA VAL A 416 -8.90 -20.48 26.09
C VAL A 416 -8.42 -19.54 27.19
N ASP A 417 -7.46 -20.01 27.99
CA ASP A 417 -6.75 -19.15 28.93
C ASP A 417 -5.64 -18.38 28.21
N ILE A 418 -5.93 -17.11 27.90
CA ILE A 418 -5.03 -16.24 27.12
C ILE A 418 -3.65 -16.01 27.78
N HIS A 419 -3.55 -16.15 29.11
CA HIS A 419 -2.29 -15.98 29.83
C HIS A 419 -1.35 -17.19 29.67
N HIS A 420 -1.87 -18.33 29.21
CA HIS A 420 -1.11 -19.53 28.89
C HIS A 420 -0.99 -19.78 27.39
N LEU A 421 -1.31 -18.79 26.57
CA LEU A 421 -1.24 -18.90 25.13
C LEU A 421 0.17 -18.53 24.64
N ASP A 422 0.91 -19.53 24.14
CA ASP A 422 2.24 -19.35 23.59
C ASP A 422 2.21 -18.87 22.12
N HIS A 423 1.16 -19.28 21.36
CA HIS A 423 1.05 -19.01 19.91
C HIS A 423 -0.35 -18.55 19.51
N LEU A 424 -0.45 -17.45 18.77
CA LEU A 424 -1.67 -16.98 18.11
C LEU A 424 -1.36 -16.70 16.63
N LEU A 425 -1.82 -17.58 15.74
CA LEU A 425 -1.56 -17.52 14.31
C LEU A 425 -2.86 -17.25 13.56
N LEU A 426 -2.93 -16.10 12.87
CA LEU A 426 -4.11 -15.62 12.18
C LEU A 426 -3.87 -15.71 10.67
N PHE A 427 -4.71 -16.46 9.96
CA PHE A 427 -4.68 -16.52 8.50
C PHE A 427 -5.42 -15.31 7.95
N SER A 428 -4.66 -14.27 7.63
CA SER A 428 -5.10 -13.09 6.93
C SER A 428 -4.91 -13.28 5.41
N SER A 429 -4.96 -12.20 4.65
CA SER A 429 -4.85 -12.22 3.19
C SER A 429 -4.15 -10.97 2.67
N VAL A 430 -3.41 -11.10 1.57
CA VAL A 430 -2.92 -9.96 0.78
C VAL A 430 -4.05 -9.00 0.37
N ALA A 431 -5.29 -9.48 0.27
CA ALA A 431 -6.46 -8.63 0.02
C ALA A 431 -6.73 -7.62 1.16
N GLY A 432 -6.40 -7.94 2.41
CA GLY A 432 -6.43 -6.97 3.52
C GLY A 432 -5.34 -5.92 3.37
N PHE A 433 -4.12 -6.34 3.00
CA PHE A 433 -2.97 -5.44 2.92
C PHE A 433 -2.98 -4.53 1.66
N TYR A 434 -3.28 -5.09 0.48
CA TYR A 434 -3.26 -4.35 -0.80
C TYR A 434 -4.65 -3.90 -1.27
N GLY A 435 -5.74 -4.49 -0.76
CA GLY A 435 -7.05 -4.45 -1.39
C GLY A 435 -7.18 -5.53 -2.49
N ASN A 436 -8.40 -5.84 -2.91
CA ASN A 436 -8.69 -6.63 -4.09
C ASN A 436 -10.09 -6.31 -4.60
N VAL A 437 -10.27 -6.29 -5.92
CA VAL A 437 -11.56 -6.03 -6.56
C VAL A 437 -12.57 -7.09 -6.17
N GLY A 438 -13.78 -6.69 -5.80
CA GLY A 438 -14.87 -7.57 -5.40
C GLY A 438 -14.77 -8.15 -3.98
N GLN A 439 -13.74 -7.79 -3.21
CA GLN A 439 -13.46 -8.35 -1.88
C GLN A 439 -13.50 -7.32 -0.75
N THR A 440 -14.34 -6.30 -0.84
CA THR A 440 -14.43 -5.23 0.16
C THR A 440 -14.69 -5.74 1.57
N ASP A 441 -15.66 -6.62 1.79
CA ASP A 441 -15.96 -7.27 3.07
C ASP A 441 -14.81 -8.18 3.56
N TYR A 442 -14.21 -8.92 2.64
CA TYR A 442 -13.09 -9.81 2.95
C TYR A 442 -11.82 -9.03 3.33
N ALA A 443 -11.55 -7.92 2.64
CA ALA A 443 -10.44 -7.03 2.96
C ALA A 443 -10.62 -6.37 4.34
N ILE A 444 -11.84 -5.88 4.66
CA ILE A 444 -12.18 -5.38 6.00
C ILE A 444 -11.84 -6.42 7.06
N ALA A 445 -12.37 -7.64 6.92
CA ALA A 445 -12.20 -8.70 7.91
C ALA A 445 -10.72 -9.10 8.11
N ASN A 446 -9.95 -9.22 7.02
CA ASN A 446 -8.54 -9.59 7.11
C ASN A 446 -7.66 -8.45 7.64
N GLU A 447 -8.00 -7.20 7.36
CA GLU A 447 -7.29 -6.06 7.92
C GLU A 447 -7.52 -5.95 9.44
N ILE A 448 -8.75 -6.19 9.91
CA ILE A 448 -9.02 -6.28 11.35
C ILE A 448 -8.21 -7.40 12.00
N LEU A 449 -8.09 -8.58 11.38
CA LEU A 449 -7.23 -9.65 11.90
C LEU A 449 -5.78 -9.21 12.01
N SER A 450 -5.25 -8.51 11.01
CA SER A 450 -3.88 -8.01 11.03
C SER A 450 -3.65 -7.01 12.16
N LYS A 451 -4.58 -6.07 12.36
CA LYS A 451 -4.51 -5.11 13.47
C LYS A 451 -4.70 -5.80 14.84
N SER A 452 -5.56 -6.83 14.90
CA SER A 452 -5.74 -7.65 16.11
C SER A 452 -4.45 -8.35 16.52
N ALA A 453 -3.65 -8.82 15.56
CA ALA A 453 -2.34 -9.42 15.84
C ALA A 453 -1.38 -8.42 16.50
N HIS A 454 -1.29 -7.19 16.00
CA HIS A 454 -0.46 -6.15 16.60
C HIS A 454 -0.92 -5.78 18.02
N LEU A 455 -2.23 -5.60 18.21
CA LEU A 455 -2.80 -5.29 19.52
C LEU A 455 -2.55 -6.44 20.51
N PHE A 456 -2.79 -7.69 20.10
CA PHE A 456 -2.56 -8.85 20.95
C PHE A 456 -1.07 -8.99 21.32
N LYS A 457 -0.16 -8.83 20.35
CA LYS A 457 1.29 -8.84 20.61
C LYS A 457 1.73 -7.75 21.59
N THR A 458 1.14 -6.55 21.49
CA THR A 458 1.43 -5.45 22.41
C THR A 458 1.01 -5.80 23.86
N ASN A 459 -0.17 -6.42 24.01
CA ASN A 459 -0.71 -6.78 25.33
C ASN A 459 -0.11 -8.08 25.90
N HIS A 460 0.38 -8.98 25.03
CA HIS A 460 0.97 -10.28 25.37
C HIS A 460 2.33 -10.45 24.68
N PRO A 461 3.38 -9.70 25.11
CA PRO A 461 4.67 -9.64 24.40
C PRO A 461 5.40 -11.00 24.34
N ASN A 462 5.12 -11.90 25.27
CA ASN A 462 5.72 -13.24 25.31
C ASN A 462 5.06 -14.23 24.36
N THR A 463 3.83 -14.00 23.91
CA THR A 463 3.14 -14.85 22.94
C THR A 463 3.71 -14.60 21.54
N LYS A 464 4.00 -15.67 20.81
CA LYS A 464 4.25 -15.58 19.36
C LYS A 464 2.94 -15.29 18.66
N VAL A 465 2.80 -14.06 18.13
CA VAL A 465 1.62 -13.64 17.39
C VAL A 465 2.04 -13.37 15.95
N SER A 466 1.28 -13.88 14.99
CA SER A 466 1.50 -13.55 13.59
C SER A 466 0.19 -13.58 12.80
N ALA A 467 -0.15 -12.47 12.18
CA ALA A 467 -1.11 -12.43 11.08
C ALA A 467 -0.36 -12.65 9.78
N ILE A 468 -0.67 -13.74 9.10
CA ILE A 468 -0.05 -14.10 7.82
C ILE A 468 -0.98 -13.64 6.70
N ASN A 469 -0.57 -12.60 5.99
CA ASN A 469 -1.24 -12.12 4.79
C ASN A 469 -0.86 -13.02 3.61
N TRP A 470 -1.65 -14.09 3.42
CA TRP A 470 -1.40 -15.05 2.35
C TRP A 470 -1.71 -14.48 0.98
N GLY A 471 -0.81 -14.73 0.02
CA GLY A 471 -1.12 -14.67 -1.40
C GLY A 471 -2.14 -15.74 -1.81
N ALA A 472 -2.63 -15.67 -3.03
CA ALA A 472 -3.55 -16.69 -3.56
C ALA A 472 -2.83 -18.06 -3.65
N TRP A 473 -3.46 -19.10 -3.11
CA TRP A 473 -2.95 -20.47 -3.18
C TRP A 473 -3.42 -21.17 -4.45
N ASP A 474 -2.63 -22.10 -4.95
CA ASP A 474 -2.98 -22.97 -6.08
C ASP A 474 -4.05 -24.02 -5.75
N SER A 475 -4.51 -24.05 -4.51
CA SER A 475 -5.49 -24.97 -3.93
C SER A 475 -6.51 -24.23 -3.04
N GLY A 476 -7.52 -24.90 -2.57
CA GLY A 476 -8.50 -24.36 -1.63
C GLY A 476 -9.59 -23.54 -2.29
N MET A 477 -9.58 -22.21 -2.12
CA MET A 477 -10.64 -21.30 -2.61
C MET A 477 -10.47 -20.87 -4.07
N VAL A 478 -9.32 -21.14 -4.70
CA VAL A 478 -9.00 -20.72 -6.07
C VAL A 478 -9.54 -21.75 -7.09
N SER A 479 -10.52 -21.36 -7.90
CA SER A 479 -11.03 -22.16 -9.00
C SER A 479 -10.10 -22.17 -10.21
N GLY A 480 -10.28 -23.13 -11.15
CA GLY A 480 -9.47 -23.18 -12.38
C GLY A 480 -9.55 -21.92 -13.24
N GLU A 481 -10.73 -21.28 -13.31
CA GLU A 481 -10.94 -20.01 -14.05
C GLU A 481 -10.19 -18.86 -13.36
N LEU A 482 -10.23 -18.80 -12.03
CA LEU A 482 -9.52 -17.79 -11.26
C LEU A 482 -8.01 -17.96 -11.34
N LYS A 483 -7.52 -19.21 -11.41
CA LYS A 483 -6.11 -19.52 -11.62
C LYS A 483 -5.61 -18.95 -12.95
N ALA A 484 -6.34 -19.14 -14.04
CA ALA A 484 -6.00 -18.57 -15.33
C ALA A 484 -5.98 -17.04 -15.33
N GLN A 485 -6.87 -16.39 -14.57
CA GLN A 485 -6.87 -14.94 -14.41
C GLN A 485 -5.64 -14.44 -13.65
N PHE A 486 -5.22 -15.13 -12.58
CA PHE A 486 -4.01 -14.79 -11.84
C PHE A 486 -2.75 -14.96 -12.69
N GLU A 487 -2.66 -16.04 -13.46
CA GLU A 487 -1.56 -16.27 -14.40
C GLU A 487 -1.47 -15.16 -15.46
N ALA A 488 -2.62 -14.75 -16.02
CA ALA A 488 -2.70 -13.65 -17.00
C ALA A 488 -2.31 -12.28 -16.40
N ALA A 489 -2.52 -12.11 -15.09
CA ALA A 489 -2.13 -10.91 -14.34
C ALA A 489 -0.70 -10.95 -13.79
N ASP A 490 0.08 -11.99 -14.11
CA ASP A 490 1.44 -12.25 -13.56
C ASP A 490 1.47 -12.35 -12.03
N ILE A 491 0.38 -12.85 -11.44
CA ILE A 491 0.26 -13.09 -10.00
C ILE A 491 0.68 -14.53 -9.71
N HIS A 492 1.82 -14.69 -9.06
CA HIS A 492 2.34 -15.99 -8.68
C HIS A 492 1.52 -16.60 -7.54
N LEU A 493 0.97 -17.79 -7.78
CA LEU A 493 0.25 -18.55 -6.78
C LEU A 493 1.21 -19.18 -5.76
N VAL A 494 0.75 -19.27 -4.52
CA VAL A 494 1.40 -20.03 -3.45
C VAL A 494 1.11 -21.51 -3.68
N ASN A 495 2.13 -22.31 -4.01
CA ASN A 495 1.95 -23.75 -4.11
C ASN A 495 1.78 -24.37 -2.70
N SER A 496 1.01 -25.45 -2.63
CA SER A 496 0.59 -26.04 -1.35
C SER A 496 1.75 -26.49 -0.47
N GLU A 497 2.76 -27.13 -1.04
CA GLU A 497 3.94 -27.62 -0.31
C GLU A 497 4.80 -26.46 0.21
N GLY A 498 5.17 -25.51 -0.67
CA GLY A 498 5.98 -24.37 -0.29
C GLY A 498 5.26 -23.43 0.68
N GLY A 499 3.94 -23.27 0.56
CA GLY A 499 3.14 -22.47 1.51
C GLY A 499 3.13 -23.11 2.90
N ALA A 500 2.96 -24.41 3.00
CA ALA A 500 3.04 -25.12 4.28
C ALA A 500 4.43 -25.04 4.91
N ALA A 501 5.49 -25.20 4.11
CA ALA A 501 6.88 -25.04 4.58
C ALA A 501 7.14 -23.60 5.08
N MET A 502 6.64 -22.57 4.36
CA MET A 502 6.72 -21.18 4.80
C MET A 502 5.95 -20.93 6.11
N PHE A 503 4.77 -21.56 6.28
CA PHE A 503 4.02 -21.46 7.52
C PHE A 503 4.85 -21.99 8.72
N VAL A 504 5.47 -23.15 8.57
CA VAL A 504 6.33 -23.73 9.60
C VAL A 504 7.55 -22.85 9.85
N ASN A 505 8.12 -22.25 8.80
CA ASN A 505 9.25 -21.33 8.94
C ASN A 505 8.87 -20.06 9.76
N GLU A 506 7.62 -19.57 9.68
CA GLU A 506 7.15 -18.43 10.49
C GLU A 506 7.10 -18.73 12.00
N LEU A 507 7.20 -19.99 12.41
CA LEU A 507 7.21 -20.41 13.82
C LEU A 507 8.60 -20.34 14.45
N ARG A 508 9.60 -19.84 13.75
CA ARG A 508 10.96 -19.60 14.26
C ARG A 508 10.96 -18.55 15.37
N LYS A 509 11.87 -18.71 16.32
CA LYS A 509 12.11 -17.73 17.41
C LYS A 509 12.57 -16.37 16.88
N GLU A 510 13.33 -16.36 15.79
CA GLU A 510 13.85 -15.14 15.15
C GLU A 510 12.72 -14.21 14.66
N TYR A 511 11.55 -14.78 14.38
CA TYR A 511 10.36 -14.03 13.96
C TYR A 511 9.37 -13.77 15.11
N ALA A 512 9.77 -13.98 16.37
CA ALA A 512 8.86 -13.89 17.53
C ALA A 512 8.18 -12.53 17.69
N ASP A 513 8.86 -11.45 17.28
CA ASP A 513 8.36 -10.07 17.42
C ASP A 513 7.61 -9.56 16.19
N GLN A 514 7.52 -10.36 15.14
CA GLN A 514 6.84 -9.98 13.90
C GLN A 514 5.35 -10.35 13.99
N ALA A 515 4.50 -9.35 14.23
CA ALA A 515 3.07 -9.54 14.37
C ALA A 515 2.32 -9.67 13.03
N GLN A 516 2.93 -9.26 11.93
CA GLN A 516 2.33 -9.32 10.60
C GLN A 516 3.39 -9.62 9.54
N VAL A 517 3.07 -10.52 8.62
CA VAL A 517 3.93 -10.92 7.51
C VAL A 517 3.10 -11.15 6.24
N ILE A 518 3.72 -10.95 5.07
CA ILE A 518 3.13 -11.29 3.77
C ILE A 518 3.92 -12.46 3.19
N ILE A 519 3.21 -13.50 2.75
CA ILE A 519 3.79 -14.66 2.08
C ILE A 519 3.12 -14.86 0.73
N GLY A 520 3.91 -14.83 -0.35
CA GLY A 520 3.45 -14.99 -1.72
C GLY A 520 3.75 -13.76 -2.59
N GLY A 521 2.86 -13.47 -3.54
CA GLY A 521 2.97 -12.33 -4.46
C GLY A 521 2.38 -11.04 -3.90
N THR A 522 2.77 -9.92 -4.50
CA THR A 522 2.14 -8.61 -4.26
C THR A 522 0.96 -8.40 -5.20
N LEU A 523 -0.04 -7.62 -4.77
CA LEU A 523 -1.15 -7.18 -5.61
C LEU A 523 -0.99 -5.69 -5.99
N PRO A 524 -1.60 -5.24 -7.10
CA PRO A 524 -1.69 -3.81 -7.41
C PRO A 524 -2.43 -3.05 -6.30
N THR A 525 -1.98 -1.84 -5.95
CA THR A 525 -2.60 -0.99 -4.93
C THR A 525 -3.40 0.17 -5.51
N ALA A 526 -3.18 0.51 -6.77
CA ALA A 526 -3.86 1.57 -7.48
C ALA A 526 -3.92 1.26 -8.97
N VAL A 527 -4.92 1.80 -9.65
CA VAL A 527 -5.12 1.68 -11.10
C VAL A 527 -5.29 3.07 -11.67
N SER A 528 -4.61 3.35 -12.78
CA SER A 528 -4.68 4.64 -13.45
C SER A 528 -6.00 4.82 -14.18
N HIS A 529 -6.67 5.96 -13.97
CA HIS A 529 -7.86 6.34 -14.71
C HIS A 529 -7.49 7.23 -15.91
N LEU A 530 -7.75 6.77 -17.12
CA LEU A 530 -7.32 7.47 -18.33
C LEU A 530 -8.30 8.55 -18.82
N GLY A 531 -9.49 8.70 -18.40
CA GLY A 531 -10.51 9.71 -18.73
C GLY A 531 -10.13 10.81 -19.77
N ALA A 532 -10.84 11.92 -19.84
CA ALA A 532 -10.52 13.03 -20.73
C ALA A 532 -9.20 13.74 -20.36
N LEU A 533 -8.59 14.47 -21.30
CA LEU A 533 -7.41 15.30 -21.04
C LEU A 533 -7.70 16.38 -20.01
N ARG A 534 -6.79 16.56 -19.05
CA ARG A 534 -6.92 17.48 -17.92
C ARG A 534 -5.70 18.40 -17.79
N THR A 535 -5.90 19.51 -17.08
CA THR A 535 -4.81 20.33 -16.57
C THR A 535 -4.84 20.27 -15.05
N HIS A 536 -3.72 19.92 -14.46
CA HIS A 536 -3.56 19.82 -13.02
C HIS A 536 -2.68 20.98 -12.51
N ARG A 537 -3.08 21.62 -11.41
CA ARG A 537 -2.27 22.62 -10.71
C ARG A 537 -1.95 22.12 -9.32
N ILE A 538 -0.65 21.97 -9.05
CA ILE A 538 -0.12 21.43 -7.82
C ILE A 538 0.73 22.50 -7.14
N HIS A 539 0.44 22.78 -5.88
CA HIS A 539 1.13 23.82 -5.11
C HIS A 539 2.07 23.20 -4.09
N ARG A 540 3.27 23.77 -3.97
CA ARG A 540 4.20 23.53 -2.86
C ARG A 540 4.58 24.82 -2.16
N HIS A 541 4.72 24.75 -0.84
CA HIS A 541 5.40 25.77 -0.06
C HIS A 541 6.85 25.33 0.14
N LEU A 542 7.77 25.96 -0.63
CA LEU A 542 9.18 25.62 -0.60
C LEU A 542 9.90 26.49 0.42
N THR A 543 10.30 25.89 1.52
CA THR A 543 11.14 26.49 2.57
C THR A 543 12.35 25.61 2.85
N LEU A 544 13.40 26.18 3.43
CA LEU A 544 14.57 25.40 3.86
C LEU A 544 14.22 24.40 4.97
N ALA A 545 13.29 24.76 5.85
CA ALA A 545 12.82 23.86 6.91
C ALA A 545 12.14 22.61 6.37
N ASN A 546 11.37 22.76 5.27
CA ASN A 546 10.70 21.65 4.62
C ASN A 546 11.62 20.86 3.66
N ASN A 547 12.80 21.42 3.32
CA ASN A 547 13.72 20.85 2.34
C ASN A 547 15.17 20.98 2.81
N PRO A 548 15.58 20.28 3.88
CA PRO A 548 16.91 20.45 4.50
C PRO A 548 18.08 20.17 3.57
N PHE A 549 17.93 19.26 2.60
CA PHE A 549 18.99 18.93 1.63
C PHE A 549 19.51 20.17 0.85
N LEU A 550 18.72 21.23 0.73
CA LEU A 550 19.11 22.46 0.03
C LEU A 550 20.28 23.18 0.71
N HIS A 551 20.55 22.93 2.01
CA HIS A 551 21.75 23.41 2.67
C HIS A 551 23.06 22.88 2.06
N HIS A 552 22.95 21.80 1.26
CA HIS A 552 24.07 21.16 0.57
C HIS A 552 24.19 21.56 -0.92
N HIS A 553 23.34 22.50 -1.41
CA HIS A 553 23.41 23.03 -2.77
C HIS A 553 23.35 24.56 -2.76
N LYS A 554 24.51 25.19 -2.51
CA LYS A 554 24.62 26.64 -2.32
C LYS A 554 25.45 27.28 -3.42
N ILE A 555 24.91 28.32 -4.01
CA ILE A 555 25.62 29.18 -4.97
C ILE A 555 25.73 30.56 -4.33
N GLN A 556 26.94 31.12 -4.22
CA GLN A 556 27.23 32.42 -3.54
C GLN A 556 26.57 32.47 -2.14
N ASN A 557 26.73 31.42 -1.36
CA ASN A 557 26.18 31.27 0.01
C ASN A 557 24.63 31.10 0.10
N ASN A 558 23.87 31.29 -0.97
CA ASN A 558 22.44 31.08 -0.97
C ASN A 558 22.09 29.65 -1.40
N PRO A 559 21.25 28.92 -0.67
CA PRO A 559 20.70 27.66 -1.14
C PRO A 559 19.87 27.87 -2.40
N VAL A 560 20.02 26.99 -3.36
CA VAL A 560 19.32 27.06 -4.67
C VAL A 560 18.76 25.68 -4.99
N LEU A 561 17.51 25.64 -5.49
CA LEU A 561 16.91 24.39 -5.94
C LEU A 561 17.64 23.90 -7.21
N PRO A 562 18.25 22.69 -7.20
CA PRO A 562 18.86 22.13 -8.41
C PRO A 562 17.84 21.95 -9.53
N ILE A 563 18.25 22.12 -10.77
CA ILE A 563 17.37 21.88 -11.95
C ILE A 563 16.85 20.44 -11.96
N VAL A 564 17.66 19.48 -11.58
CA VAL A 564 17.30 18.06 -11.51
C VAL A 564 16.16 17.82 -10.49
N ASN A 565 16.09 18.58 -9.40
CA ASN A 565 15.00 18.49 -8.44
C ASN A 565 13.71 19.14 -8.99
N ALA A 566 13.82 20.22 -9.76
CA ALA A 566 12.67 20.77 -10.48
C ALA A 566 12.12 19.77 -11.51
N MET A 567 12.98 19.12 -12.29
CA MET A 567 12.62 18.02 -13.21
C MET A 567 12.02 16.83 -12.45
N GLY A 568 12.62 16.45 -11.32
CA GLY A 568 12.10 15.39 -10.43
C GLY A 568 10.69 15.69 -9.90
N TRP A 569 10.39 16.94 -9.48
CA TRP A 569 9.07 17.34 -9.06
C TRP A 569 8.04 17.19 -10.19
N MET A 570 8.34 17.70 -11.39
CA MET A 570 7.48 17.53 -12.57
C MET A 570 7.19 16.05 -12.85
N ALA A 571 8.25 15.24 -12.92
CA ALA A 571 8.19 13.82 -13.26
C ALA A 571 7.39 13.01 -12.23
N GLN A 572 7.74 13.15 -10.94
CA GLN A 572 7.06 12.44 -9.85
C GLN A 572 5.58 12.82 -9.73
N SER A 573 5.23 14.09 -9.96
CA SER A 573 3.84 14.51 -9.93
C SER A 573 3.02 13.86 -11.04
N CYS A 574 3.61 13.66 -12.23
CA CYS A 574 2.96 12.90 -13.30
C CYS A 574 2.75 11.42 -12.90
N GLU A 575 3.77 10.76 -12.33
CA GLU A 575 3.66 9.36 -11.88
C GLU A 575 2.66 9.18 -10.73
N LYS A 576 2.60 10.14 -9.79
CA LYS A 576 1.62 10.13 -8.70
C LYS A 576 0.18 10.21 -9.17
N LEU A 577 -0.08 10.89 -10.30
CA LEU A 577 -1.39 10.95 -10.94
C LEU A 577 -1.73 9.67 -11.73
N TYR A 578 -0.70 8.93 -12.19
CA TYR A 578 -0.84 7.74 -13.04
C TYR A 578 0.05 6.60 -12.56
N PRO A 579 -0.34 5.86 -11.51
CA PRO A 579 0.52 4.88 -10.83
C PRO A 579 0.95 3.67 -11.67
N ASP A 580 0.25 3.34 -12.76
CA ASP A 580 0.64 2.25 -13.68
C ASP A 580 1.71 2.68 -14.71
N TYR A 581 2.05 3.96 -14.72
CA TYR A 581 3.00 4.54 -15.65
C TYR A 581 4.27 4.96 -14.94
N SER A 582 5.38 4.98 -15.68
CA SER A 582 6.65 5.53 -15.22
C SER A 582 7.17 6.57 -16.20
N VAL A 583 7.91 7.54 -15.70
CA VAL A 583 8.61 8.51 -16.53
C VAL A 583 9.61 7.78 -17.41
N PHE A 584 9.48 8.00 -18.71
CA PHE A 584 10.39 7.48 -19.72
C PHE A 584 11.27 8.59 -20.31
N GLU A 585 10.69 9.77 -20.60
CA GLU A 585 11.41 10.83 -21.26
C GLU A 585 11.00 12.22 -20.76
N LEU A 586 12.00 13.08 -20.57
CA LEU A 586 11.82 14.53 -20.44
C LEU A 586 12.41 15.19 -21.69
N GLU A 587 11.65 16.10 -22.30
CA GLU A 587 12.06 16.83 -23.50
C GLU A 587 12.04 18.34 -23.22
N ASN A 588 13.01 19.06 -23.79
CA ASN A 588 13.13 20.52 -23.75
C ASN A 588 13.07 21.07 -22.32
N ALA A 589 13.72 20.37 -21.38
CA ALA A 589 13.82 20.83 -20.01
C ALA A 589 14.66 22.10 -19.92
N THR A 590 14.03 23.22 -19.55
CA THR A 590 14.66 24.56 -19.57
C THR A 590 14.46 25.27 -18.25
N LEU A 591 15.53 25.82 -17.70
CA LEU A 591 15.53 26.69 -16.53
C LEU A 591 15.51 28.15 -16.98
N PHE A 592 14.43 28.88 -16.63
CA PHE A 592 14.30 30.32 -16.94
C PHE A 592 14.81 31.19 -15.79
N LYS A 593 14.45 30.83 -14.56
CA LYS A 593 14.85 31.56 -13.35
C LYS A 593 15.05 30.59 -12.20
N GLY A 594 16.24 30.58 -11.60
CA GLY A 594 16.54 29.79 -10.41
C GLY A 594 15.60 30.09 -9.24
N ILE A 595 15.30 29.09 -8.44
CA ILE A 595 14.60 29.23 -7.15
C ILE A 595 15.70 29.34 -6.10
N VAL A 596 15.92 30.55 -5.61
CA VAL A 596 16.99 30.91 -4.66
C VAL A 596 16.39 31.23 -3.29
N PHE A 597 16.96 30.63 -2.23
CA PHE A 597 16.48 30.79 -0.85
C PHE A 597 17.35 31.85 -0.14
N ASP A 598 17.11 33.11 -0.47
CA ASP A 598 17.82 34.30 0.07
C ASP A 598 16.99 35.05 1.13
N GLY A 599 15.86 34.48 1.55
CA GLY A 599 14.92 35.13 2.50
C GLY A 599 13.95 36.12 1.85
N GLN A 600 14.06 36.38 0.54
CA GLN A 600 13.18 37.28 -0.21
C GLN A 600 12.32 36.54 -1.25
N GLN A 601 12.57 35.22 -1.44
CA GLN A 601 11.80 34.41 -2.40
C GLN A 601 10.35 34.27 -1.96
N GLN A 602 9.50 34.01 -2.94
CA GLN A 602 8.14 33.55 -2.65
C GLN A 602 8.20 32.09 -2.14
N GLU A 603 7.36 31.77 -1.16
CA GLU A 603 7.31 30.38 -0.64
C GLU A 603 6.38 29.49 -1.45
N LYS A 604 5.34 30.08 -2.07
CA LYS A 604 4.35 29.32 -2.85
C LYS A 604 4.76 29.24 -4.31
N TYR A 605 4.97 28.01 -4.77
CA TYR A 605 5.22 27.67 -6.17
C TYR A 605 4.11 26.78 -6.70
N THR A 606 3.80 26.92 -7.98
CA THR A 606 2.77 26.13 -8.68
C THR A 606 3.42 25.37 -9.82
N LEU A 607 3.18 24.06 -9.83
CA LEU A 607 3.42 23.20 -10.97
C LEU A 607 2.11 23.03 -11.73
N GLU A 608 2.06 23.47 -12.97
CA GLU A 608 0.97 23.19 -13.90
C GLU A 608 1.38 22.03 -14.82
N LEU A 609 0.56 20.99 -14.86
CA LEU A 609 0.70 19.82 -15.69
C LEU A 609 -0.48 19.78 -16.65
N LYS A 610 -0.23 20.02 -17.92
CA LYS A 610 -1.23 19.98 -18.99
C LYS A 610 -1.05 18.69 -19.78
N GLU A 611 -2.05 17.82 -19.75
CA GLU A 611 -2.06 16.61 -20.59
C GLU A 611 -2.26 17.00 -22.05
N LEU A 612 -1.39 16.53 -22.93
CA LEU A 612 -1.43 16.79 -24.36
C LEU A 612 -1.95 15.59 -25.14
N GLU A 613 -1.51 14.40 -24.74
CA GLU A 613 -1.89 13.11 -25.33
C GLU A 613 -1.99 12.08 -24.20
N LYS A 614 -2.93 11.14 -24.34
CA LYS A 614 -3.14 10.08 -23.35
C LYS A 614 -3.77 8.86 -23.99
N ASP A 615 -3.08 7.72 -23.88
CA ASP A 615 -3.53 6.41 -24.31
C ASP A 615 -3.03 5.31 -23.34
N GLN A 616 -3.30 4.04 -23.67
CA GLN A 616 -2.92 2.91 -22.83
C GLN A 616 -1.41 2.68 -22.73
N ASP A 617 -0.61 3.13 -23.69
CA ASP A 617 0.84 2.90 -23.71
C ASP A 617 1.62 4.10 -23.18
N ARG A 618 1.10 5.32 -23.41
CA ARG A 618 1.79 6.55 -23.04
C ARG A 618 0.88 7.71 -22.65
N ILE A 619 1.44 8.63 -21.86
CA ILE A 619 0.82 9.91 -21.53
C ILE A 619 1.86 11.00 -21.73
N LEU A 620 1.51 12.05 -22.47
CA LEU A 620 2.37 13.21 -22.71
C LEU A 620 1.84 14.43 -21.96
N PHE A 621 2.71 15.06 -21.18
CA PHE A 621 2.45 16.30 -20.46
C PHE A 621 3.30 17.47 -20.96
N GLU A 622 2.75 18.67 -20.88
CA GLU A 622 3.53 19.89 -20.77
C GLU A 622 3.52 20.32 -19.30
N ALA A 623 4.69 20.48 -18.70
CA ALA A 623 4.90 20.83 -17.31
C ALA A 623 5.56 22.21 -17.19
N CYS A 624 5.05 23.08 -16.29
CA CYS A 624 5.61 24.40 -16.04
C CYS A 624 5.57 24.71 -14.54
N ILE A 625 6.72 25.09 -13.95
CA ILE A 625 6.80 25.60 -12.58
C ILE A 625 6.85 27.13 -12.63
N PHE A 626 5.95 27.76 -11.91
CA PHE A 626 5.91 29.21 -11.80
C PHE A 626 5.55 29.68 -10.39
N SER A 627 5.84 30.94 -10.10
CA SER A 627 5.41 31.64 -8.87
C SER A 627 4.62 32.91 -9.22
N ALA A 628 3.89 33.47 -8.24
CA ALA A 628 3.22 34.74 -8.45
C ALA A 628 4.25 35.84 -8.73
N GLY A 629 3.96 36.73 -9.66
CA GLY A 629 4.75 37.92 -9.95
C GLY A 629 3.89 39.18 -9.81
N GLU A 630 4.49 40.35 -9.82
CA GLU A 630 3.77 41.62 -9.64
C GLU A 630 2.69 41.89 -10.72
N LYS A 631 2.97 41.53 -11.97
CA LYS A 631 2.05 41.72 -13.10
C LYS A 631 1.72 40.41 -13.80
N LEU A 632 2.67 39.51 -13.93
CA LEU A 632 2.55 38.23 -14.62
C LEU A 632 3.27 37.16 -13.78
N PRO A 633 2.84 35.88 -13.84
CA PRO A 633 3.57 34.81 -13.21
C PRO A 633 5.02 34.74 -13.68
N THR A 634 5.93 34.47 -12.75
CA THR A 634 7.33 34.23 -13.06
C THR A 634 7.53 32.75 -13.33
N ASN A 635 7.93 32.41 -14.57
CA ASN A 635 8.27 31.05 -14.93
C ASN A 635 9.67 30.68 -14.41
N HIS A 636 9.79 29.54 -13.79
CA HIS A 636 11.05 29.01 -13.26
C HIS A 636 11.61 27.89 -14.12
N ALA A 637 10.80 26.88 -14.45
CA ALA A 637 11.22 25.76 -15.27
C ALA A 637 10.05 25.24 -16.13
N LYS A 638 10.38 24.65 -17.28
CA LYS A 638 9.43 24.03 -18.18
C LYS A 638 10.05 22.76 -18.78
N ALA A 639 9.20 21.72 -19.00
CA ALA A 639 9.58 20.53 -19.74
C ALA A 639 8.35 19.89 -20.38
N LYS A 640 8.55 19.02 -21.39
CA LYS A 640 7.57 18.00 -21.76
C LYS A 640 7.95 16.69 -21.10
N ILE A 641 6.96 15.92 -20.66
CA ILE A 641 7.17 14.67 -19.92
C ILE A 641 6.35 13.59 -20.58
N THR A 642 7.03 12.53 -21.01
CA THR A 642 6.40 11.31 -21.50
C THR A 642 6.44 10.24 -20.42
N LEU A 643 5.26 9.81 -19.95
CA LEU A 643 5.09 8.59 -19.21
C LEU A 643 4.88 7.42 -20.17
N ARG A 644 5.40 6.25 -19.83
CA ARG A 644 5.04 4.97 -20.45
C ARG A 644 4.46 4.00 -19.45
N HIS A 645 3.50 3.22 -19.90
CA HIS A 645 2.95 2.14 -19.07
C HIS A 645 4.10 1.18 -18.68
N LYS A 646 4.17 0.78 -17.41
CA LYS A 646 5.28 -0.01 -16.84
C LYS A 646 5.56 -1.29 -17.61
N LYS A 647 4.52 -1.92 -18.20
CA LYS A 647 4.65 -3.12 -19.06
C LYS A 647 5.16 -2.82 -20.49
N ALA A 648 5.17 -1.55 -20.90
CA ALA A 648 5.58 -1.09 -22.23
C ALA A 648 6.90 -0.31 -22.23
N LEU A 649 7.66 -0.38 -21.14
CA LEU A 649 8.99 0.24 -21.09
C LEU A 649 9.95 -0.51 -22.01
N PRO A 650 10.75 0.21 -22.83
CA PRO A 650 11.73 -0.42 -23.71
C PRO A 650 12.87 -1.03 -22.88
N ASN A 651 13.47 -2.09 -23.40
CA ASN A 651 14.66 -2.67 -22.81
C ASN A 651 15.81 -1.66 -22.79
N PRO A 652 16.62 -1.62 -21.72
CA PRO A 652 17.80 -0.79 -21.65
C PRO A 652 18.78 -1.10 -22.79
N PRO A 653 19.33 -0.08 -23.48
CA PRO A 653 20.39 -0.30 -24.45
C PRO A 653 21.70 -0.65 -23.74
N GLN A 654 22.66 -1.17 -24.52
CA GLN A 654 24.02 -1.43 -24.07
C GLN A 654 24.94 -0.26 -24.48
N PHE A 655 25.86 0.10 -23.61
CA PHE A 655 26.83 1.16 -23.80
C PHE A 655 28.23 0.72 -23.34
N SER A 656 29.25 1.12 -24.10
CA SER A 656 30.65 0.94 -23.73
C SER A 656 31.40 2.25 -23.87
N HIS A 657 32.25 2.56 -22.93
CA HIS A 657 33.15 3.70 -23.00
C HIS A 657 34.57 3.26 -23.40
N GLN A 658 35.32 4.17 -23.97
CA GLN A 658 36.75 4.01 -24.20
C GLN A 658 37.47 5.06 -23.34
N LEU A 659 38.37 4.61 -22.48
CA LEU A 659 39.21 5.49 -21.68
C LEU A 659 40.48 5.87 -22.44
N SER A 660 40.95 7.10 -22.28
CA SER A 660 42.24 7.54 -22.73
C SER A 660 43.36 6.81 -22.00
N THR A 661 44.36 6.32 -22.74
CA THR A 661 45.53 5.71 -22.14
C THR A 661 46.49 6.73 -21.51
N THR A 662 46.29 8.01 -21.76
CA THR A 662 47.13 9.11 -21.25
C THR A 662 46.59 9.78 -19.99
N TYR A 663 45.35 9.51 -19.59
CA TYR A 663 44.77 10.08 -18.40
C TYR A 663 45.01 9.14 -17.17
N THR A 664 45.40 9.73 -16.06
CA THR A 664 45.56 8.99 -14.82
C THR A 664 44.33 9.22 -13.94
N PRO A 665 43.59 8.17 -13.55
CA PRO A 665 42.41 8.31 -12.69
C PRO A 665 42.73 9.08 -11.40
N THR A 666 41.82 9.97 -11.01
CA THR A 666 41.97 10.80 -9.80
C THR A 666 40.79 10.62 -8.86
N ASP A 667 41.09 10.80 -7.56
CA ASP A 667 40.03 10.75 -6.52
C ASP A 667 39.02 11.88 -6.73
N GLY A 668 37.74 11.51 -6.89
CA GLY A 668 36.63 12.44 -7.12
C GLY A 668 36.38 13.38 -5.96
N GLN A 669 36.70 12.99 -4.72
CA GLN A 669 36.50 13.82 -3.55
C GLN A 669 37.37 15.11 -3.55
N ARG A 670 38.48 15.10 -4.24
CA ARG A 670 39.33 16.30 -4.45
C ARG A 670 38.58 17.42 -5.18
N LEU A 671 37.67 17.07 -6.10
CA LEU A 671 36.85 18.04 -6.86
C LEU A 671 36.04 18.95 -5.95
N TYR A 672 35.60 18.42 -4.81
CA TYR A 672 34.83 19.15 -3.81
C TYR A 672 35.76 19.91 -2.84
N GLN A 673 36.88 19.29 -2.44
CA GLN A 673 37.85 19.88 -1.51
C GLN A 673 38.58 21.06 -2.13
N ASP A 674 38.91 20.97 -3.40
CA ASP A 674 39.65 22.01 -4.16
C ASP A 674 38.72 23.14 -4.67
N GLY A 675 37.40 23.07 -4.36
CA GLY A 675 36.41 24.06 -4.79
C GLY A 675 36.11 24.07 -6.28
N ALA A 676 36.42 22.98 -6.99
CA ALA A 676 35.99 22.79 -8.38
C ALA A 676 34.46 22.70 -8.45
N LEU A 677 33.88 22.04 -7.48
CA LEU A 677 32.43 21.91 -7.28
C LEU A 677 31.99 22.55 -5.97
N PHE A 678 30.81 23.17 -5.96
CA PHE A 678 30.23 23.88 -4.80
C PHE A 678 29.35 22.98 -3.93
N HIS A 679 29.14 21.75 -4.31
CA HIS A 679 28.18 20.83 -3.73
C HIS A 679 28.60 20.37 -2.33
N GLY A 680 27.67 20.35 -1.39
CA GLY A 680 27.85 19.79 -0.05
C GLY A 680 27.62 18.27 0.00
N PRO A 681 27.78 17.61 1.19
CA PRO A 681 27.82 16.17 1.36
C PRO A 681 26.70 15.38 0.68
N TYR A 682 25.45 15.88 0.64
CA TYR A 682 24.32 15.18 0.01
C TYR A 682 24.38 15.16 -1.52
N PHE A 683 25.28 15.89 -2.14
CA PHE A 683 25.54 15.93 -3.59
C PHE A 683 26.97 15.50 -3.97
N GLN A 684 27.78 15.06 -3.01
CA GLN A 684 29.17 14.64 -3.24
C GLN A 684 29.23 13.14 -3.60
N GLY A 685 28.70 12.80 -4.79
CA GLY A 685 28.60 11.43 -5.26
C GLY A 685 29.73 10.94 -6.19
N ILE A 686 30.65 11.81 -6.63
CA ILE A 686 31.74 11.42 -7.53
C ILE A 686 32.82 10.68 -6.70
N ALA A 687 33.02 9.39 -7.00
CA ALA A 687 34.06 8.59 -6.36
C ALA A 687 35.40 8.71 -7.07
N THR A 688 35.42 8.59 -8.41
CA THR A 688 36.63 8.60 -9.22
C THR A 688 36.39 9.30 -10.54
N LEU A 689 37.27 10.21 -10.92
CA LEU A 689 37.36 10.73 -12.29
C LEU A 689 38.31 9.84 -13.09
N LEU A 690 37.74 9.08 -14.02
CA LEU A 690 38.46 8.05 -14.79
C LEU A 690 39.14 8.60 -16.04
N ASP A 691 38.54 9.60 -16.69
CA ASP A 691 39.05 10.20 -17.92
C ASP A 691 38.54 11.64 -18.07
N CYS A 692 39.36 12.56 -18.54
CA CYS A 692 38.97 13.91 -18.89
C CYS A 692 39.82 14.42 -20.04
N THR A 693 39.25 14.41 -21.27
CA THR A 693 39.87 14.84 -22.50
C THR A 693 39.07 15.99 -23.12
N GLN A 694 39.53 16.54 -24.25
CA GLN A 694 38.78 17.59 -24.97
C GLN A 694 37.42 17.11 -25.46
N ASP A 695 37.26 15.80 -25.74
CA ASP A 695 36.07 15.22 -26.35
C ASP A 695 35.11 14.58 -25.33
N GLN A 696 35.60 14.22 -24.11
CA GLN A 696 34.80 13.53 -23.12
C GLN A 696 35.31 13.68 -21.71
N ILE A 697 34.40 13.44 -20.76
CA ILE A 697 34.70 13.17 -19.37
C ILE A 697 33.99 11.89 -18.91
N VAL A 698 34.71 11.02 -18.19
CA VAL A 698 34.19 9.76 -17.67
C VAL A 698 34.45 9.69 -16.16
N LEU A 699 33.42 9.42 -15.39
CA LEU A 699 33.53 9.27 -13.94
C LEU A 699 32.72 8.08 -13.44
N VAL A 700 33.05 7.61 -12.25
CA VAL A 700 32.28 6.66 -11.43
C VAL A 700 31.78 7.38 -10.20
N GLY A 701 30.54 7.17 -9.87
CA GLY A 701 29.91 7.73 -8.68
C GLY A 701 28.73 6.90 -8.18
N SER A 702 28.28 7.23 -6.98
CA SER A 702 27.04 6.71 -6.39
C SER A 702 26.22 7.86 -5.80
N ALA A 703 24.90 7.74 -5.75
CA ALA A 703 24.09 8.71 -5.03
C ALA A 703 24.39 8.61 -3.53
N PRO A 704 24.73 9.72 -2.86
CA PRO A 704 24.86 9.70 -1.42
C PRO A 704 23.55 9.26 -0.73
N ALA A 705 23.67 8.50 0.34
CA ALA A 705 22.53 8.08 1.16
C ALA A 705 21.96 9.28 1.93
N VAL A 706 20.97 9.95 1.35
CA VAL A 706 20.26 11.06 1.99
C VAL A 706 19.08 10.49 2.78
N PRO A 707 18.98 10.71 4.10
CA PRO A 707 17.84 10.26 4.89
C PRO A 707 16.51 10.82 4.35
N LEU A 708 15.45 10.02 4.32
CA LEU A 708 14.15 10.46 3.79
C LEU A 708 13.61 11.77 4.39
N PRO A 709 13.70 12.01 5.71
CA PRO A 709 13.30 13.31 6.27
C PRO A 709 14.12 14.49 5.72
N GLU A 710 15.40 14.29 5.41
CA GLU A 710 16.29 15.30 4.85
C GLU A 710 15.98 15.61 3.37
N GLN A 711 15.43 14.64 2.63
CA GLN A 711 15.00 14.84 1.25
C GLN A 711 13.78 15.78 1.14
N GLY A 712 13.05 16.01 2.23
CA GLY A 712 11.93 16.92 2.31
C GLY A 712 10.82 16.60 1.30
N GLN A 713 10.42 17.60 0.52
CA GLN A 713 9.38 17.48 -0.51
C GLN A 713 9.88 16.84 -1.83
N PHE A 714 11.16 16.47 -1.92
CA PHE A 714 11.80 15.91 -3.12
C PHE A 714 12.38 14.51 -2.86
N PRO A 715 11.57 13.54 -2.40
CA PRO A 715 12.06 12.20 -2.14
C PRO A 715 12.55 11.55 -3.43
N VAL A 716 13.57 10.72 -3.32
CA VAL A 716 13.99 9.86 -4.42
C VAL A 716 12.85 8.89 -4.74
N HIS A 717 12.47 8.85 -6.03
CA HIS A 717 11.47 7.95 -6.57
C HIS A 717 12.04 7.23 -7.81
N SER A 718 11.32 7.17 -8.92
CA SER A 718 11.81 6.62 -10.20
C SER A 718 13.04 7.35 -10.76
N ILE A 719 13.14 8.65 -10.52
CA ILE A 719 14.33 9.46 -10.81
C ILE A 719 15.09 9.73 -9.52
N ASN A 720 16.35 9.28 -9.46
CA ASN A 720 17.26 9.65 -8.38
C ASN A 720 17.93 10.99 -8.74
N THR A 721 17.36 12.09 -8.26
CA THR A 721 17.82 13.44 -8.60
C THR A 721 19.23 13.73 -8.05
N PHE A 722 19.63 13.13 -6.93
CA PHE A 722 20.98 13.26 -6.38
C PHE A 722 22.03 12.59 -7.25
N PHE A 723 21.67 11.50 -7.97
CA PHE A 723 22.56 10.85 -8.91
C PHE A 723 22.57 11.58 -10.28
N VAL A 724 21.39 11.95 -10.80
CA VAL A 724 21.29 12.64 -12.10
C VAL A 724 22.04 13.97 -12.08
N ASP A 725 22.19 14.62 -10.91
CA ASP A 725 22.99 15.82 -10.77
C ASP A 725 24.47 15.61 -11.11
N LEU A 726 25.01 14.39 -10.88
CA LEU A 726 26.41 14.07 -11.15
C LEU A 726 26.78 14.22 -12.63
N GLN A 727 25.82 14.06 -13.56
CA GLN A 727 26.09 14.31 -14.99
C GLN A 727 26.39 15.79 -15.26
N TYR A 728 25.70 16.71 -14.59
CA TYR A 728 25.98 18.13 -14.70
C TYR A 728 27.26 18.48 -13.95
N GLN A 729 27.52 17.88 -12.80
CA GLN A 729 28.79 18.05 -12.08
C GLN A 729 29.98 17.64 -12.98
N ALA A 730 29.90 16.56 -13.74
CA ALA A 730 30.90 16.17 -14.73
C ALA A 730 31.15 17.28 -15.77
N MET A 731 30.06 17.89 -16.26
CA MET A 731 30.15 19.01 -17.20
C MET A 731 30.83 20.25 -16.61
N LEU A 732 30.52 20.56 -15.33
CA LEU A 732 31.13 21.66 -14.59
C LEU A 732 32.65 21.46 -14.43
N VAL A 733 33.06 20.23 -14.09
CA VAL A 733 34.48 19.84 -13.96
C VAL A 733 35.18 19.99 -15.31
N TRP A 734 34.57 19.52 -16.41
CA TRP A 734 35.16 19.65 -17.75
C TRP A 734 35.33 21.13 -18.17
N VAL A 735 34.29 21.97 -17.92
CA VAL A 735 34.38 23.42 -18.23
C VAL A 735 35.50 24.09 -17.44
N GLN A 736 35.69 23.73 -16.19
CA GLN A 736 36.75 24.29 -15.36
C GLN A 736 38.14 23.92 -15.94
N GLN A 737 38.30 22.70 -16.44
CA GLN A 737 39.57 22.21 -16.96
C GLN A 737 39.89 22.82 -18.33
N TYR A 738 38.91 22.91 -19.24
CA TYR A 738 39.13 23.34 -20.62
C TYR A 738 38.62 24.76 -20.95
N GLY A 739 37.89 25.38 -20.01
CA GLY A 739 37.37 26.75 -20.10
C GLY A 739 38.15 27.79 -19.32
N GLU A 740 39.49 27.62 -19.16
CA GLU A 740 40.34 28.58 -18.44
C GLU A 740 39.91 28.83 -16.99
N GLY A 741 39.39 27.83 -16.29
CA GLY A 741 38.93 27.97 -14.91
C GLY A 741 37.55 28.63 -14.79
N ALA A 742 36.82 28.81 -15.88
CA ALA A 742 35.47 29.38 -15.85
C ALA A 742 34.49 28.51 -15.05
N LYS A 743 33.52 29.16 -14.38
CA LYS A 743 32.43 28.48 -13.71
C LYS A 743 31.21 28.36 -14.63
N SER A 744 30.41 27.32 -14.40
CA SER A 744 29.25 27.02 -15.24
C SER A 744 28.07 26.54 -14.41
N LEU A 745 26.85 26.70 -14.91
CA LEU A 745 25.61 26.25 -14.26
C LEU A 745 24.70 25.58 -15.30
N PRO A 746 23.96 24.55 -14.91
CA PRO A 746 22.99 23.90 -15.78
C PRO A 746 21.94 24.90 -16.32
N LEU A 747 21.61 24.81 -17.61
CA LEU A 747 20.70 25.71 -18.29
C LEU A 747 19.50 24.99 -18.90
N GLN A 748 19.75 23.99 -19.72
CA GLN A 748 18.71 23.24 -20.44
C GLN A 748 19.18 21.84 -20.78
N THR A 749 18.23 21.00 -21.20
CA THR A 749 18.48 19.67 -21.75
C THR A 749 17.44 19.37 -22.81
N ASP A 750 17.87 18.91 -23.98
CA ASP A 750 16.94 18.61 -25.07
C ASP A 750 16.14 17.34 -24.75
N HIS A 751 16.82 16.23 -24.38
CA HIS A 751 16.17 14.97 -24.00
C HIS A 751 16.90 14.27 -22.87
N ILE A 752 16.14 13.71 -21.93
CA ILE A 752 16.61 12.72 -20.96
C ILE A 752 15.68 11.51 -21.04
N ARG A 753 16.22 10.32 -21.32
CA ARG A 753 15.48 9.05 -21.29
C ARG A 753 15.91 8.21 -20.12
N PHE A 754 14.93 7.66 -19.39
CA PHE A 754 15.15 6.76 -18.26
C PHE A 754 14.68 5.37 -18.65
N TYR A 755 15.59 4.40 -18.58
CA TYR A 755 15.31 2.99 -18.90
C TYR A 755 15.08 2.15 -17.64
N GLN A 756 15.70 2.55 -16.54
CA GLN A 756 15.64 1.88 -15.25
C GLN A 756 15.72 2.90 -14.11
N THR A 757 15.21 2.51 -12.93
CA THR A 757 15.41 3.29 -11.70
C THR A 757 16.89 3.30 -11.31
N ILE A 758 17.46 4.47 -11.11
CA ILE A 758 18.85 4.62 -10.68
C ILE A 758 18.91 4.30 -9.17
N PRO A 759 19.65 3.26 -8.76
CA PRO A 759 19.73 2.83 -7.37
C PRO A 759 20.48 3.86 -6.50
N THR A 760 20.25 3.80 -5.20
CA THR A 760 21.10 4.45 -4.18
C THR A 760 22.26 3.50 -3.83
N ASP A 761 23.38 4.05 -3.43
CA ASP A 761 24.58 3.33 -2.93
C ASP A 761 25.22 2.32 -3.92
N THR A 762 24.81 2.32 -5.17
CA THR A 762 25.40 1.48 -6.21
C THR A 762 26.29 2.33 -7.10
N PRO A 763 27.56 1.97 -7.31
CA PRO A 763 28.43 2.69 -8.23
C PRO A 763 27.98 2.51 -9.68
N LEU A 764 27.82 3.63 -10.39
CA LEU A 764 27.52 3.64 -11.81
C LEU A 764 28.51 4.56 -12.54
N PHE A 765 28.69 4.28 -13.82
CA PHE A 765 29.52 5.12 -14.71
C PHE A 765 28.69 6.24 -15.30
N ILE A 766 29.31 7.40 -15.45
CA ILE A 766 28.77 8.55 -16.18
C ILE A 766 29.79 8.96 -17.24
N THR A 767 29.37 8.96 -18.50
CA THR A 767 30.16 9.50 -19.62
C THR A 767 29.45 10.72 -20.16
N ALA A 768 30.13 11.87 -20.21
CA ALA A 768 29.68 13.05 -20.97
C ALA A 768 30.58 13.27 -22.17
N LYS A 769 29.99 13.13 -23.36
CA LYS A 769 30.68 13.42 -24.64
C LYS A 769 30.36 14.84 -25.06
N ILE A 770 31.41 15.65 -25.33
CA ILE A 770 31.29 17.06 -25.65
C ILE A 770 30.81 17.18 -27.10
N GLN A 771 29.73 17.92 -27.31
CA GLN A 771 29.12 18.17 -28.61
C GLN A 771 29.41 19.59 -29.14
N GLU A 772 29.41 20.57 -28.22
CA GLU A 772 29.64 21.98 -28.54
C GLU A 772 30.35 22.66 -27.36
N PHE A 773 31.30 23.52 -27.64
CA PHE A 773 31.95 24.35 -26.66
C PHE A 773 32.21 25.75 -27.21
N SER A 774 31.80 26.77 -26.49
CA SER A 774 31.99 28.19 -26.82
C SER A 774 32.36 29.00 -25.58
N SER A 775 32.60 30.28 -25.72
CA SER A 775 32.88 31.16 -24.55
C SER A 775 31.68 31.35 -23.58
N THR A 776 30.47 30.97 -23.97
CA THR A 776 29.24 31.20 -23.16
C THR A 776 28.46 29.94 -22.86
N LYS A 777 28.74 28.83 -23.56
CA LYS A 777 27.96 27.60 -23.47
C LYS A 777 28.79 26.36 -23.76
N MET A 778 28.53 25.28 -23.03
CA MET A 778 29.00 23.93 -23.36
C MET A 778 27.80 23.00 -23.47
N VAL A 779 27.80 22.12 -24.45
CA VAL A 779 26.76 21.10 -24.66
C VAL A 779 27.38 19.71 -24.69
N ALA A 780 26.75 18.74 -24.02
CA ALA A 780 27.20 17.36 -24.01
C ALA A 780 26.04 16.36 -24.17
N ALA A 781 26.39 15.15 -24.58
CA ALA A 781 25.56 13.97 -24.45
C ALA A 781 26.07 13.11 -23.31
N CYS A 782 25.18 12.81 -22.32
CA CYS A 782 25.56 12.04 -21.14
C CYS A 782 24.90 10.66 -21.16
N THR A 783 25.61 9.64 -20.64
CA THR A 783 25.09 8.28 -20.47
C THR A 783 25.45 7.79 -19.08
N ILE A 784 24.46 7.25 -18.37
CA ILE A 784 24.58 6.62 -17.05
C ILE A 784 24.38 5.11 -17.24
N TYR A 785 25.34 4.28 -16.81
CA TYR A 785 25.35 2.84 -17.07
C TYR A 785 26.15 2.08 -15.99
N ASP A 786 25.92 0.75 -15.88
CA ASP A 786 26.63 -0.12 -14.94
C ASP A 786 27.94 -0.72 -15.56
N GLU A 787 28.65 -1.54 -14.78
CA GLU A 787 29.87 -2.23 -15.22
C GLU A 787 29.63 -3.17 -16.41
N GLN A 788 28.41 -3.71 -16.56
CA GLN A 788 28.01 -4.58 -17.65
C GLN A 788 27.62 -3.78 -18.91
N GLY A 789 27.60 -2.45 -18.82
CA GLY A 789 27.21 -1.55 -19.91
C GLY A 789 25.69 -1.35 -20.03
N THR A 790 24.89 -1.83 -19.09
CA THR A 790 23.45 -1.62 -19.11
C THR A 790 23.11 -0.17 -18.80
N VAL A 791 22.37 0.49 -19.68
CA VAL A 791 22.07 1.91 -19.55
C VAL A 791 20.88 2.16 -18.61
N TYR A 792 21.06 3.07 -17.68
CA TYR A 792 20.01 3.57 -16.78
C TYR A 792 19.35 4.84 -17.32
N ALA A 793 20.15 5.78 -17.81
CA ALA A 793 19.65 7.00 -18.43
C ALA A 793 20.56 7.51 -19.56
N GLN A 794 19.95 8.15 -20.55
CA GLN A 794 20.66 8.84 -21.63
C GLN A 794 20.15 10.27 -21.76
N THR A 795 21.08 11.20 -21.85
CA THR A 795 20.81 12.63 -22.00
C THR A 795 21.46 13.14 -23.30
N THR A 796 20.71 13.89 -24.08
CA THR A 796 21.24 14.60 -25.25
C THR A 796 20.95 16.09 -25.14
N GLY A 797 21.87 16.91 -25.67
CA GLY A 797 21.74 18.35 -25.60
C GLY A 797 21.74 18.93 -24.18
N ALA A 798 22.42 18.25 -23.22
CA ALA A 798 22.63 18.83 -21.90
C ALA A 798 23.53 20.05 -22.05
N ALA A 799 23.05 21.22 -21.59
CA ALA A 799 23.78 22.47 -21.75
C ALA A 799 24.05 23.15 -20.42
N VAL A 800 25.27 23.65 -20.23
CA VAL A 800 25.65 24.53 -19.11
C VAL A 800 26.07 25.90 -19.65
N THR A 801 25.71 26.97 -18.92
CA THR A 801 26.22 28.31 -19.20
C THR A 801 27.64 28.43 -18.75
N ILE A 802 28.44 29.29 -19.41
CA ILE A 802 29.80 29.62 -18.98
C ILE A 802 29.84 31.10 -18.64
N ALA A 803 30.25 31.42 -17.41
CA ALA A 803 30.35 32.79 -16.94
C ALA A 803 31.61 32.98 -16.11
N LYS A 804 32.53 33.81 -16.59
CA LYS A 804 33.81 34.15 -15.89
C LYS A 804 33.56 34.91 -14.59
N GLN A 805 32.36 35.51 -14.38
CA GLN A 805 32.01 36.29 -13.19
C GLN A 805 31.35 35.46 -12.07
N LEU A 806 31.03 34.18 -12.31
CA LEU A 806 30.49 33.31 -11.28
C LEU A 806 31.59 32.91 -10.29
N SER A 807 31.26 33.03 -8.99
CA SER A 807 32.10 32.57 -7.87
C SER A 807 31.26 31.77 -6.90
N TRP A 808 31.81 30.72 -6.25
CA TRP A 808 31.20 29.97 -5.15
C TRP A 808 32.18 29.63 -4.06
#